data_b168df4dd03bd37068528685e447ecd7
#
_entry.id   b168df4dd03bd37068528685e447ecd7
#
_cell.length_a   1.000
_cell.length_b   1.000
_cell.length_c   1.000
_cell.angle_alpha   90.00
_cell.angle_beta   90.00
_cell.angle_gamma   90.00
#
_symmetry.space_group_name_H-M   'P 1'
#
loop_
_entity.id
_entity.type
_entity.pdbx_description
1 polymer ?
#
loop_
_entity_poly.entity_id
_entity_poly.type
_entity_poly.pdbx_seq_one_letter_code
_entity_poly.pdbx_strand_id
1 'polypeptide(L)'
;MTQPTRRQLANAIRFLAADAVQAANSGHPGMPMGMADIAEVLWNDYLRHNPNNPKWFNRDRFVLSNGHGSMLQYALLHLSGYDLPIEQLKAFRQLGSKTAGHPEHHETPGVETTTGPLGQGLANAVGFALAEKLLAQRYNRPEFEIVDHRTWVFLGDGCLMEGVSHEAASLGKLVCFWDDNNISIDGEVEGWFTDNTPERFEAYGWNVVRGVDGHDPESIKAGIDAALSQADKPTLICCKTTIGFGSPNKAGKESSHGAPLGKDELDATRKQLDWPYGPFEIPEAIYAAWRAGGTGTFRQAEWEQQFDKYAAQFPAQAEELTRRSHGELPEDFIAQADAYIAKVQAEAPNIASRKASQNAIEAFAPLLPEIIGGSADLAGSNLTLWKASKTVVGEDPDANYVHYGVREFGMSAIANGLALHGGFLPFDATFLVFSDYARNALRMSALIPAQVIHVFTHDSIGLGEDGPTHQPVEHLASLRYIPNNDVWRPCDAAESAVSWKAAITRKDGPSCLVFSRQNLPAQARSAEQVKQIERGGYVLADAAGTPDVILIGTGSEVGLAMAAKAELDAAGIKTRVVSMPSTDVFDRQDAAYRESVLPNAIRARVAVEAGVTGFWRAYVGLDGAVIGLDSFGASAPADQLYKHFGITTEAVVAAAKAQVGK
;
A
#
# COMPACT_ATOMS: atom_id res chain seq x y z
N MET A 1 -23.55 -4.11 -41.77
CA MET A 1 -23.07 -2.86 -41.10
C MET A 1 -21.59 -2.78 -41.38
N THR A 2 -21.07 -1.63 -41.79
CA THR A 2 -19.62 -1.40 -41.94
C THR A 2 -18.97 -1.52 -40.57
N GLN A 3 -17.81 -2.16 -40.48
CA GLN A 3 -17.06 -2.22 -39.21
C GLN A 3 -16.67 -0.80 -38.80
N PRO A 4 -16.74 -0.46 -37.50
CA PRO A 4 -16.27 0.83 -37.01
C PRO A 4 -14.77 1.01 -37.28
N THR A 5 -14.37 2.22 -37.60
CA THR A 5 -12.96 2.57 -37.71
C THR A 5 -12.32 2.66 -36.31
N ARG A 6 -10.99 2.51 -36.21
CA ARG A 6 -10.27 2.72 -34.95
C ARG A 6 -10.54 4.09 -34.33
N ARG A 7 -10.60 5.14 -35.19
CA ARG A 7 -10.96 6.49 -34.73
C ARG A 7 -12.35 6.54 -34.08
N GLN A 8 -13.34 5.81 -34.61
CA GLN A 8 -14.67 5.74 -33.99
C GLN A 8 -14.63 4.98 -32.66
N LEU A 9 -13.79 3.95 -32.54
CA LEU A 9 -13.61 3.22 -31.27
C LEU A 9 -12.97 4.11 -30.21
N ALA A 10 -11.92 4.86 -30.56
CA ALA A 10 -11.29 5.84 -29.69
C ALA A 10 -12.24 7.00 -29.32
N ASN A 11 -13.07 7.46 -30.26
CA ASN A 11 -14.06 8.51 -29.98
C ASN A 11 -15.14 8.06 -28.99
N ALA A 12 -15.49 6.78 -28.93
CA ALA A 12 -16.39 6.27 -27.89
C ALA A 12 -15.80 6.52 -26.47
N ILE A 13 -14.49 6.29 -26.27
CA ILE A 13 -13.81 6.62 -25.01
C ILE A 13 -13.89 8.12 -24.74
N ARG A 14 -13.53 8.96 -25.74
CA ARG A 14 -13.51 10.43 -25.60
C ARG A 14 -14.85 10.97 -25.15
N PHE A 15 -15.94 10.55 -25.81
CA PHE A 15 -17.26 11.10 -25.52
C PHE A 15 -17.86 10.51 -24.24
N LEU A 16 -17.66 9.26 -23.90
CA LEU A 16 -18.05 8.73 -22.59
C LEU A 16 -17.37 9.49 -21.45
N ALA A 17 -16.06 9.78 -21.60
CA ALA A 17 -15.31 10.52 -20.60
C ALA A 17 -15.75 11.98 -20.48
N ALA A 18 -15.87 12.68 -21.62
CA ALA A 18 -16.24 14.09 -21.64
C ALA A 18 -17.70 14.32 -21.20
N ASP A 19 -18.63 13.41 -21.59
CA ASP A 19 -20.04 13.47 -21.19
C ASP A 19 -20.19 13.23 -19.69
N ALA A 20 -19.44 12.26 -19.11
CA ALA A 20 -19.50 11.96 -17.68
C ALA A 20 -18.95 13.14 -16.85
N VAL A 21 -17.84 13.72 -17.27
CA VAL A 21 -17.27 14.92 -16.64
C VAL A 21 -18.22 16.10 -16.75
N GLN A 22 -18.87 16.28 -17.90
CA GLN A 22 -19.86 17.34 -18.11
C GLN A 22 -21.13 17.13 -17.25
N ALA A 23 -21.63 15.90 -17.15
CA ALA A 23 -22.80 15.56 -16.34
C ALA A 23 -22.52 15.77 -14.84
N ALA A 24 -21.35 15.38 -14.38
CA ALA A 24 -20.91 15.59 -12.99
C ALA A 24 -20.55 17.05 -12.69
N ASN A 25 -20.40 17.89 -13.70
CA ASN A 25 -19.83 19.25 -13.60
C ASN A 25 -18.50 19.27 -12.83
N SER A 26 -17.73 18.18 -12.90
CA SER A 26 -16.47 17.97 -12.17
C SER A 26 -15.69 16.83 -12.79
N GLY A 27 -14.36 16.99 -12.93
CA GLY A 27 -13.47 15.94 -13.43
C GLY A 27 -12.48 16.45 -14.46
N HIS A 28 -11.74 15.52 -15.07
CA HIS A 28 -10.61 15.79 -15.93
C HIS A 28 -10.83 15.16 -17.32
N PRO A 29 -11.35 15.88 -18.30
CA PRO A 29 -11.65 15.32 -19.62
C PRO A 29 -10.43 15.29 -20.55
N GLY A 30 -9.43 16.16 -20.32
CA GLY A 30 -8.35 16.41 -21.26
C GLY A 30 -7.45 15.22 -21.53
N MET A 31 -6.95 14.56 -20.48
CA MET A 31 -6.14 13.36 -20.58
C MET A 31 -6.90 12.19 -21.24
N PRO A 32 -8.12 11.83 -20.83
CA PRO A 32 -8.91 10.80 -21.51
C PRO A 32 -9.10 11.05 -22.99
N MET A 33 -9.30 12.29 -23.40
CA MET A 33 -9.43 12.65 -24.81
C MET A 33 -8.11 12.55 -25.56
N GLY A 34 -7.00 12.91 -24.94
CA GLY A 34 -5.65 12.83 -25.52
C GLY A 34 -5.17 11.40 -25.70
N MET A 35 -5.35 10.54 -24.71
CA MET A 35 -4.82 9.17 -24.75
C MET A 35 -5.79 8.12 -25.31
N ALA A 36 -6.95 8.51 -25.81
CA ALA A 36 -7.97 7.56 -26.27
C ALA A 36 -7.50 6.63 -27.42
N ASP A 37 -6.68 7.12 -28.36
CA ASP A 37 -6.17 6.28 -29.45
C ASP A 37 -5.14 5.27 -28.95
N ILE A 38 -4.26 5.66 -28.01
CA ILE A 38 -3.29 4.76 -27.37
C ILE A 38 -4.04 3.68 -26.60
N ALA A 39 -5.06 4.06 -25.84
CA ALA A 39 -5.87 3.14 -25.05
C ALA A 39 -6.64 2.15 -25.94
N GLU A 40 -7.19 2.62 -27.06
CA GLU A 40 -7.89 1.77 -28.03
C GLU A 40 -6.97 0.70 -28.59
N VAL A 41 -5.76 1.08 -29.03
CA VAL A 41 -4.80 0.12 -29.59
C VAL A 41 -4.34 -0.88 -28.52
N LEU A 42 -3.99 -0.40 -27.34
CA LEU A 42 -3.53 -1.28 -26.26
C LEU A 42 -4.60 -2.32 -25.88
N TRP A 43 -5.83 -1.89 -25.65
CA TRP A 43 -6.89 -2.75 -25.10
C TRP A 43 -7.44 -3.73 -26.13
N ASN A 44 -7.56 -3.33 -27.40
CA ASN A 44 -8.10 -4.20 -28.43
C ASN A 44 -7.07 -5.16 -29.04
N ASP A 45 -5.80 -4.76 -29.13
CA ASP A 45 -4.80 -5.56 -29.85
C ASP A 45 -3.84 -6.32 -28.92
N TYR A 46 -3.53 -5.81 -27.71
CA TYR A 46 -2.44 -6.34 -26.88
C TYR A 46 -2.85 -6.82 -25.49
N LEU A 47 -3.68 -6.07 -24.78
CA LEU A 47 -4.00 -6.36 -23.38
C LEU A 47 -4.69 -7.73 -23.22
N ARG A 48 -4.11 -8.58 -22.40
CA ARG A 48 -4.69 -9.90 -22.08
C ARG A 48 -5.54 -9.79 -20.81
N HIS A 49 -6.85 -9.72 -20.96
CA HIS A 49 -7.77 -9.59 -19.84
C HIS A 49 -9.07 -10.37 -20.09
N ASN A 50 -9.81 -10.65 -19.03
CA ASN A 50 -11.14 -11.29 -19.14
C ASN A 50 -12.17 -10.49 -18.34
N PRO A 51 -13.03 -9.70 -18.99
CA PRO A 51 -14.09 -8.96 -18.31
C PRO A 51 -15.05 -9.83 -17.49
N ASN A 52 -15.25 -11.10 -17.89
CA ASN A 52 -16.08 -12.06 -17.17
C ASN A 52 -15.40 -12.62 -15.91
N ASN A 53 -14.08 -12.51 -15.80
CA ASN A 53 -13.30 -12.87 -14.63
C ASN A 53 -12.18 -11.84 -14.39
N PRO A 54 -12.49 -10.68 -13.82
CA PRO A 54 -11.52 -9.61 -13.55
C PRO A 54 -10.35 -10.03 -12.63
N LYS A 55 -10.51 -11.16 -11.94
CA LYS A 55 -9.51 -11.72 -11.02
C LYS A 55 -8.71 -12.89 -11.61
N TRP A 56 -8.84 -13.17 -12.89
CA TRP A 56 -8.01 -14.19 -13.53
C TRP A 56 -6.53 -13.95 -13.23
N PHE A 57 -5.86 -14.96 -12.67
CA PHE A 57 -4.51 -14.79 -12.13
C PHE A 57 -3.50 -14.33 -13.20
N ASN A 58 -3.48 -14.95 -14.38
CA ASN A 58 -2.51 -14.65 -15.45
C ASN A 58 -2.99 -13.56 -16.43
N ARG A 59 -3.90 -12.67 -15.99
CA ARG A 59 -4.26 -11.46 -16.76
C ARG A 59 -3.13 -10.44 -16.73
N ASP A 60 -3.02 -9.64 -17.78
CA ASP A 60 -2.20 -8.43 -17.73
C ASP A 60 -2.75 -7.42 -16.70
N ARG A 61 -1.89 -6.58 -16.14
CA ARG A 61 -2.24 -5.52 -15.21
C ARG A 61 -2.19 -4.18 -15.92
N PHE A 62 -3.27 -3.42 -15.85
CA PHE A 62 -3.32 -2.05 -16.36
C PHE A 62 -3.37 -1.06 -15.19
N VAL A 63 -2.44 -0.10 -15.17
CA VAL A 63 -2.35 0.94 -14.13
C VAL A 63 -2.46 2.31 -14.76
N LEU A 64 -3.40 3.10 -14.28
CA LEU A 64 -3.54 4.50 -14.62
C LEU A 64 -2.85 5.34 -13.53
N SER A 65 -1.54 5.63 -13.71
CA SER A 65 -0.76 6.40 -12.72
C SER A 65 -1.17 7.87 -12.69
N ASN A 66 -1.57 8.45 -13.82
CA ASN A 66 -2.24 9.74 -13.90
C ASN A 66 -3.75 9.60 -13.61
N GLY A 67 -4.06 9.17 -12.37
CA GLY A 67 -5.38 8.76 -11.92
C GLY A 67 -6.49 9.82 -12.04
N HIS A 68 -6.15 11.10 -12.22
CA HIS A 68 -7.12 12.14 -12.53
C HIS A 68 -7.88 11.88 -13.85
N GLY A 69 -7.24 11.17 -14.80
CA GLY A 69 -7.88 10.70 -16.04
C GLY A 69 -8.79 9.47 -15.86
N SER A 70 -9.35 9.23 -14.68
CA SER A 70 -10.14 8.05 -14.29
C SER A 70 -11.21 7.65 -15.29
N MET A 71 -11.87 8.61 -15.93
CA MET A 71 -12.90 8.34 -16.93
C MET A 71 -12.37 7.64 -18.18
N LEU A 72 -11.06 7.71 -18.50
CA LEU A 72 -10.45 6.87 -19.52
C LEU A 72 -10.61 5.38 -19.14
N GLN A 73 -10.18 5.02 -17.94
CA GLN A 73 -10.25 3.65 -17.45
C GLN A 73 -11.69 3.16 -17.31
N TYR A 74 -12.59 3.99 -16.79
CA TYR A 74 -14.00 3.61 -16.66
C TYR A 74 -14.68 3.40 -18.03
N ALA A 75 -14.39 4.24 -19.02
CA ALA A 75 -14.88 4.05 -20.39
C ALA A 75 -14.36 2.74 -21.01
N LEU A 76 -13.08 2.43 -20.80
CA LEU A 76 -12.47 1.18 -21.27
C LEU A 76 -13.11 -0.06 -20.62
N LEU A 77 -13.28 -0.05 -19.30
CA LEU A 77 -13.91 -1.14 -18.55
C LEU A 77 -15.35 -1.35 -19.02
N HIS A 78 -16.13 -0.28 -19.16
CA HIS A 78 -17.50 -0.33 -19.66
C HIS A 78 -17.56 -0.92 -21.08
N LEU A 79 -16.81 -0.37 -22.02
CA LEU A 79 -16.81 -0.78 -23.42
C LEU A 79 -16.36 -2.23 -23.60
N SER A 80 -15.38 -2.67 -22.84
CA SER A 80 -14.84 -4.04 -22.87
C SER A 80 -15.78 -5.08 -22.25
N GLY A 81 -16.81 -4.64 -21.50
CA GLY A 81 -17.84 -5.53 -20.94
C GLY A 81 -17.61 -5.99 -19.50
N TYR A 82 -16.82 -5.25 -18.72
CA TYR A 82 -16.79 -5.46 -17.27
C TYR A 82 -18.14 -5.10 -16.63
N ASP A 83 -18.36 -5.54 -15.38
CA ASP A 83 -19.56 -5.15 -14.60
C ASP A 83 -19.51 -3.66 -14.18
N LEU A 84 -19.58 -2.81 -15.20
CA LEU A 84 -19.63 -1.37 -15.07
C LEU A 84 -20.64 -0.79 -16.09
N PRO A 85 -21.95 -0.87 -15.82
CA PRO A 85 -22.98 -0.42 -16.74
C PRO A 85 -22.96 1.11 -16.95
N ILE A 86 -23.56 1.58 -18.05
CA ILE A 86 -23.55 2.97 -18.48
C ILE A 86 -24.12 3.92 -17.40
N GLU A 87 -25.03 3.43 -16.56
CA GLU A 87 -25.61 4.17 -15.45
C GLU A 87 -24.55 4.58 -14.40
N GLN A 88 -23.51 3.75 -14.23
CA GLN A 88 -22.39 4.09 -13.36
C GLN A 88 -21.54 5.23 -13.96
N LEU A 89 -21.34 5.24 -15.27
CA LEU A 89 -20.64 6.34 -15.95
C LEU A 89 -21.43 7.65 -15.86
N LYS A 90 -22.76 7.57 -16.02
CA LYS A 90 -23.67 8.73 -15.83
C LYS A 90 -23.63 9.24 -14.38
N ALA A 91 -23.38 8.36 -13.41
CA ALA A 91 -23.25 8.68 -11.99
C ALA A 91 -21.79 8.96 -11.57
N PHE A 92 -20.91 9.36 -12.49
CA PHE A 92 -19.52 9.69 -12.19
C PHE A 92 -19.42 10.70 -11.04
N ARG A 93 -18.56 10.42 -10.05
CA ARG A 93 -18.37 11.23 -8.83
C ARG A 93 -19.61 11.41 -7.95
N GLN A 94 -20.60 10.52 -8.06
CA GLN A 94 -21.76 10.52 -7.16
C GLN A 94 -21.59 9.50 -6.05
N LEU A 95 -22.16 9.79 -4.87
CA LEU A 95 -22.08 8.88 -3.72
C LEU A 95 -22.69 7.51 -4.05
N GLY A 96 -21.94 6.45 -3.77
CA GLY A 96 -22.35 5.06 -4.03
C GLY A 96 -22.18 4.61 -5.48
N SER A 97 -21.57 5.43 -6.36
CA SER A 97 -21.19 5.02 -7.70
C SER A 97 -19.86 4.25 -7.71
N LYS A 98 -19.75 3.24 -8.59
CA LYS A 98 -18.48 2.54 -8.87
C LYS A 98 -17.46 3.43 -9.60
N THR A 99 -17.82 4.63 -10.03
CA THR A 99 -16.98 5.57 -10.78
C THR A 99 -16.58 6.75 -9.92
N ALA A 100 -15.70 6.50 -8.96
CA ALA A 100 -15.11 7.52 -8.10
C ALA A 100 -14.29 8.56 -8.90
N GLY A 101 -13.96 9.69 -8.28
CA GLY A 101 -13.20 10.76 -8.91
C GLY A 101 -11.82 10.34 -9.43
N HIS A 102 -11.22 9.35 -8.80
CA HIS A 102 -9.98 8.67 -9.17
C HIS A 102 -10.21 7.16 -9.06
N PRO A 103 -9.45 6.29 -9.78
CA PRO A 103 -9.65 4.85 -9.72
C PRO A 103 -9.48 4.29 -8.30
N GLU A 104 -10.44 3.48 -7.86
CA GLU A 104 -10.41 2.82 -6.55
C GLU A 104 -10.52 1.30 -6.73
N HIS A 105 -9.50 0.58 -6.24
CA HIS A 105 -9.32 -0.85 -6.45
C HIS A 105 -10.50 -1.70 -5.94
N HIS A 106 -11.04 -1.34 -4.78
CA HIS A 106 -12.12 -2.12 -4.13
C HIS A 106 -13.54 -1.76 -4.63
N GLU A 107 -13.68 -0.63 -5.36
CA GLU A 107 -14.99 -0.16 -5.84
C GLU A 107 -15.30 -0.60 -7.27
N THR A 108 -14.28 -0.60 -8.15
CA THR A 108 -14.49 -0.78 -9.59
C THR A 108 -13.85 -2.09 -10.07
N PRO A 109 -14.64 -3.09 -10.57
CA PRO A 109 -14.08 -4.31 -11.15
C PRO A 109 -13.12 -4.00 -12.31
N GLY A 110 -11.90 -4.55 -12.27
CA GLY A 110 -10.86 -4.34 -13.29
C GLY A 110 -9.90 -3.18 -12.98
N VAL A 111 -10.08 -2.45 -11.88
CA VAL A 111 -9.09 -1.51 -11.37
C VAL A 111 -8.07 -2.26 -10.50
N GLU A 112 -6.80 -2.23 -10.87
CA GLU A 112 -5.73 -3.01 -10.23
C GLU A 112 -5.15 -2.33 -8.98
N THR A 113 -5.19 -1.00 -8.93
CA THR A 113 -4.74 -0.21 -7.77
C THR A 113 -5.45 1.14 -7.71
N THR A 114 -5.60 1.67 -6.50
CA THR A 114 -6.11 3.03 -6.28
C THR A 114 -5.02 4.04 -6.61
N THR A 115 -5.34 4.99 -7.48
CA THR A 115 -4.44 6.07 -7.86
C THR A 115 -5.10 7.44 -7.64
N GLY A 116 -4.38 8.52 -7.94
CA GLY A 116 -4.79 9.90 -7.66
C GLY A 116 -3.61 10.71 -7.15
N PRO A 117 -2.93 10.28 -6.07
CA PRO A 117 -1.60 10.82 -5.77
C PRO A 117 -0.62 10.41 -6.88
N LEU A 118 -0.12 11.39 -7.62
CA LEU A 118 0.72 11.17 -8.80
C LEU A 118 2.00 10.40 -8.47
N GLY A 119 2.45 9.55 -9.38
CA GLY A 119 3.64 8.70 -9.19
C GLY A 119 3.42 7.40 -8.41
N GLN A 120 2.42 7.32 -7.55
CA GLN A 120 2.11 6.09 -6.78
C GLN A 120 1.78 4.90 -7.69
N GLY A 121 0.98 5.13 -8.74
CA GLY A 121 0.62 4.08 -9.70
C GLY A 121 1.84 3.47 -10.40
N LEU A 122 2.81 4.30 -10.80
CA LEU A 122 4.08 3.81 -11.38
C LEU A 122 4.82 2.90 -10.39
N ALA A 123 4.94 3.32 -9.13
CA ALA A 123 5.63 2.52 -8.11
C ALA A 123 4.89 1.21 -7.79
N ASN A 124 3.54 1.24 -7.72
CA ASN A 124 2.75 0.01 -7.59
C ASN A 124 2.95 -0.92 -8.80
N ALA A 125 3.01 -0.37 -10.01
CA ALA A 125 3.25 -1.14 -11.22
C ALA A 125 4.63 -1.83 -11.24
N VAL A 126 5.65 -1.20 -10.67
CA VAL A 126 6.95 -1.84 -10.45
C VAL A 126 6.80 -3.04 -9.52
N GLY A 127 5.98 -2.92 -8.46
CA GLY A 127 5.63 -4.04 -7.57
C GLY A 127 4.93 -5.18 -8.31
N PHE A 128 3.98 -4.89 -9.19
CA PHE A 128 3.31 -5.89 -10.03
C PHE A 128 4.29 -6.62 -10.96
N ALA A 129 5.15 -5.88 -11.63
CA ALA A 129 6.12 -6.46 -12.55
C ALA A 129 7.20 -7.29 -11.82
N LEU A 130 7.58 -6.88 -10.61
CA LEU A 130 8.47 -7.65 -9.74
C LEU A 130 7.81 -8.94 -9.28
N ALA A 131 6.53 -8.89 -8.89
CA ALA A 131 5.77 -10.06 -8.47
C ALA A 131 5.67 -11.09 -9.62
N GLU A 132 5.31 -10.64 -10.83
CA GLU A 132 5.28 -11.52 -12.01
C GLU A 132 6.64 -12.20 -12.23
N LYS A 133 7.73 -11.42 -12.25
CA LYS A 133 9.09 -11.94 -12.47
C LYS A 133 9.45 -13.03 -11.46
N LEU A 134 9.24 -12.79 -10.18
CA LEU A 134 9.59 -13.74 -9.12
C LEU A 134 8.71 -15.00 -9.16
N LEU A 135 7.42 -14.87 -9.44
CA LEU A 135 6.53 -16.02 -9.61
C LEU A 135 6.87 -16.82 -10.87
N ALA A 136 7.20 -16.16 -11.98
CA ALA A 136 7.63 -16.81 -13.21
C ALA A 136 8.93 -17.63 -12.97
N GLN A 137 9.92 -17.05 -12.29
CA GLN A 137 11.17 -17.74 -11.94
C GLN A 137 10.92 -18.97 -11.05
N ARG A 138 9.96 -18.90 -10.13
CA ARG A 138 9.67 -19.99 -9.20
C ARG A 138 8.85 -21.10 -9.84
N TYR A 139 7.83 -20.76 -10.64
CA TYR A 139 6.80 -21.71 -11.08
C TYR A 139 6.88 -22.12 -12.55
N ASN A 140 7.39 -21.28 -13.46
CA ASN A 140 7.52 -21.66 -14.85
C ASN A 140 8.49 -22.84 -15.03
N ARG A 141 8.20 -23.70 -15.97
CA ARG A 141 9.03 -24.86 -16.33
C ARG A 141 9.19 -24.90 -17.85
N PRO A 142 10.19 -25.58 -18.40
CA PRO A 142 10.22 -25.85 -19.84
C PRO A 142 8.87 -26.40 -20.29
N GLU A 143 8.32 -25.86 -21.36
CA GLU A 143 6.98 -26.16 -21.91
C GLU A 143 5.78 -25.61 -21.11
N PHE A 144 5.96 -25.00 -19.94
CA PHE A 144 4.90 -24.47 -19.10
C PHE A 144 5.19 -23.03 -18.63
N GLU A 145 4.77 -22.07 -19.42
CA GLU A 145 4.79 -20.64 -19.02
C GLU A 145 3.44 -20.29 -18.38
N ILE A 146 3.25 -20.69 -17.11
CA ILE A 146 1.99 -20.49 -16.37
C ILE A 146 1.88 -19.12 -15.72
N VAL A 147 3.00 -18.42 -15.56
CA VAL A 147 3.07 -17.02 -15.12
C VAL A 147 3.75 -16.23 -16.23
N ASP A 148 2.96 -15.54 -17.04
CA ASP A 148 3.44 -14.73 -18.17
C ASP A 148 2.45 -13.63 -18.49
N HIS A 149 2.39 -12.64 -17.63
CA HIS A 149 1.57 -11.44 -17.84
C HIS A 149 2.44 -10.18 -17.76
N ARG A 150 1.93 -9.09 -18.29
CA ARG A 150 2.62 -7.79 -18.32
C ARG A 150 1.90 -6.77 -17.49
N THR A 151 2.66 -5.79 -17.05
CA THR A 151 2.12 -4.58 -16.43
C THR A 151 2.24 -3.43 -17.42
N TRP A 152 1.12 -2.79 -17.70
CA TRP A 152 0.97 -1.66 -18.60
C TRP A 152 0.60 -0.42 -17.80
N VAL A 153 1.29 0.70 -18.02
CA VAL A 153 1.10 1.91 -17.23
C VAL A 153 0.86 3.11 -18.15
N PHE A 154 -0.16 3.90 -17.85
CA PHE A 154 -0.30 5.24 -18.39
C PHE A 154 0.13 6.26 -17.33
N LEU A 155 0.96 7.21 -17.74
CA LEU A 155 1.49 8.26 -16.88
C LEU A 155 1.67 9.56 -17.66
N GLY A 156 1.64 10.69 -16.95
CA GLY A 156 1.85 12.01 -17.53
C GLY A 156 3.03 12.73 -16.85
N ASP A 157 3.29 13.97 -17.26
CA ASP A 157 4.38 14.81 -16.74
C ASP A 157 4.39 14.90 -15.23
N GLY A 158 3.23 15.13 -14.61
CA GLY A 158 3.11 15.20 -13.15
C GLY A 158 3.52 13.93 -12.43
N CYS A 159 3.28 12.74 -13.00
CA CYS A 159 3.78 11.48 -12.44
C CYS A 159 5.32 11.41 -12.46
N LEU A 160 5.93 11.99 -13.48
CA LEU A 160 7.38 11.99 -13.68
C LEU A 160 8.09 13.11 -12.93
N MET A 161 7.38 14.17 -12.57
CA MET A 161 7.87 15.23 -11.66
C MET A 161 7.99 14.73 -10.21
N GLU A 162 7.15 13.79 -9.80
CA GLU A 162 7.19 13.23 -8.45
C GLU A 162 8.48 12.44 -8.20
N GLY A 163 9.16 12.71 -7.07
CA GLY A 163 10.40 12.05 -6.69
C GLY A 163 10.29 10.53 -6.59
N VAL A 164 9.11 9.99 -6.25
CA VAL A 164 8.85 8.55 -6.21
C VAL A 164 9.05 7.87 -7.55
N SER A 165 8.91 8.57 -8.67
CA SER A 165 9.20 8.03 -10.01
C SER A 165 10.68 7.70 -10.18
N HIS A 166 11.56 8.52 -9.61
CA HIS A 166 13.00 8.26 -9.56
C HIS A 166 13.33 7.06 -8.68
N GLU A 167 12.70 6.97 -7.50
CA GLU A 167 12.93 5.87 -6.56
C GLU A 167 12.48 4.52 -7.13
N ALA A 168 11.37 4.50 -7.87
CA ALA A 168 10.73 3.28 -8.37
C ALA A 168 11.32 2.73 -9.68
N ALA A 169 11.97 3.56 -10.51
CA ALA A 169 12.32 3.28 -11.91
C ALA A 169 13.41 2.21 -12.12
N SER A 170 13.39 1.06 -11.44
CA SER A 170 14.53 0.12 -11.48
C SER A 170 14.24 -1.36 -11.75
N LEU A 171 12.96 -1.86 -11.94
CA LEU A 171 12.67 -3.32 -11.91
C LEU A 171 11.50 -3.75 -12.84
N GLY A 172 11.65 -4.87 -13.59
CA GLY A 172 10.56 -5.74 -14.07
C GLY A 172 10.11 -5.64 -15.53
N LYS A 173 9.18 -6.58 -15.97
CA LYS A 173 8.47 -6.60 -17.26
C LYS A 173 7.38 -5.49 -17.30
N LEU A 174 7.79 -4.25 -17.38
CA LEU A 174 6.96 -3.06 -17.25
C LEU A 174 6.98 -2.27 -18.55
N VAL A 175 5.81 -1.90 -19.07
CA VAL A 175 5.68 -1.03 -20.24
C VAL A 175 4.87 0.20 -19.85
N CYS A 176 5.52 1.36 -19.88
CA CYS A 176 4.94 2.66 -19.57
C CYS A 176 4.69 3.46 -20.84
N PHE A 177 3.53 4.11 -20.95
CA PHE A 177 3.22 5.10 -21.96
C PHE A 177 3.25 6.48 -21.30
N TRP A 178 4.15 7.33 -21.73
CA TRP A 178 4.21 8.71 -21.29
C TRP A 178 3.34 9.57 -22.20
N ASP A 179 2.31 10.18 -21.60
CA ASP A 179 1.46 11.20 -22.21
C ASP A 179 2.23 12.52 -22.29
N ASP A 180 3.06 12.64 -23.33
CA ASP A 180 3.92 13.79 -23.60
C ASP A 180 3.12 14.88 -24.34
N ASN A 181 2.27 15.59 -23.60
CA ASN A 181 1.38 16.61 -24.13
C ASN A 181 1.79 18.05 -23.77
N ASN A 182 2.83 18.23 -22.98
CA ASN A 182 3.40 19.52 -22.58
C ASN A 182 2.48 20.38 -21.68
N ILE A 183 1.38 19.84 -21.13
CA ILE A 183 0.40 20.62 -20.36
C ILE A 183 0.19 20.01 -18.98
N SER A 184 0.28 20.85 -17.96
CA SER A 184 -0.17 20.58 -16.61
C SER A 184 -1.40 21.43 -16.27
N ILE A 185 -1.87 21.37 -15.02
CA ILE A 185 -3.01 22.18 -14.57
C ILE A 185 -2.68 23.69 -14.55
N ASP A 186 -1.40 24.04 -14.39
CA ASP A 186 -0.92 25.43 -14.35
C ASP A 186 -0.58 25.99 -15.75
N GLY A 187 -0.65 25.15 -16.81
CA GLY A 187 -0.33 25.55 -18.18
C GLY A 187 0.79 24.73 -18.82
N GLU A 188 1.51 25.36 -19.76
CA GLU A 188 2.64 24.74 -20.47
C GLU A 188 3.79 24.47 -19.50
N VAL A 189 4.33 23.23 -19.51
CA VAL A 189 5.34 22.77 -18.53
C VAL A 189 6.76 23.27 -18.84
N GLU A 190 7.01 23.94 -19.97
CA GLU A 190 8.33 24.35 -20.42
C GLU A 190 9.12 25.16 -19.37
N GLY A 191 8.46 25.90 -18.48
CA GLY A 191 9.09 26.72 -17.45
C GLY A 191 9.50 25.99 -16.17
N TRP A 192 8.96 24.80 -15.90
CA TRP A 192 9.18 24.11 -14.61
C TRP A 192 9.35 22.59 -14.71
N PHE A 193 9.24 21.99 -15.89
CA PHE A 193 9.60 20.61 -16.16
C PHE A 193 10.55 20.57 -17.36
N THR A 194 11.82 20.79 -17.06
CA THR A 194 12.91 20.95 -18.05
C THR A 194 13.75 19.68 -18.19
N ASP A 195 13.34 18.58 -17.54
CA ASP A 195 14.03 17.30 -17.62
C ASP A 195 13.99 16.75 -19.05
N ASN A 196 15.11 16.17 -19.49
CA ASN A 196 15.08 15.29 -20.65
C ASN A 196 14.60 13.90 -20.20
N THR A 197 13.30 13.72 -20.11
CA THR A 197 12.68 12.48 -19.62
C THR A 197 13.17 11.23 -20.36
N PRO A 198 13.27 11.18 -21.70
CA PRO A 198 13.83 10.04 -22.40
C PRO A 198 15.25 9.69 -21.95
N GLU A 199 16.16 10.67 -21.87
CA GLU A 199 17.55 10.43 -21.43
C GLU A 199 17.63 10.03 -19.97
N ARG A 200 16.77 10.58 -19.13
CA ARG A 200 16.66 10.19 -17.70
C ARG A 200 16.33 8.70 -17.56
N PHE A 201 15.36 8.18 -18.31
CA PHE A 201 14.98 6.78 -18.29
C PHE A 201 16.04 5.87 -18.93
N GLU A 202 16.72 6.32 -20.00
CA GLU A 202 17.89 5.60 -20.54
C GLU A 202 19.02 5.48 -19.50
N ALA A 203 19.27 6.56 -18.72
CA ALA A 203 20.23 6.52 -17.61
C ALA A 203 19.85 5.56 -16.47
N TYR A 204 18.55 5.29 -16.28
CA TYR A 204 18.07 4.23 -15.38
C TYR A 204 18.22 2.81 -15.95
N GLY A 205 18.65 2.69 -17.22
CA GLY A 205 18.81 1.41 -17.90
C GLY A 205 17.54 0.90 -18.61
N TRP A 206 16.52 1.73 -18.73
CA TRP A 206 15.29 1.41 -19.46
C TRP A 206 15.51 1.38 -20.96
N ASN A 207 14.70 0.61 -21.67
CA ASN A 207 14.47 0.81 -23.09
C ASN A 207 13.54 2.01 -23.28
N VAL A 208 13.85 2.90 -24.25
CA VAL A 208 13.03 4.09 -24.52
C VAL A 208 12.66 4.16 -25.98
N VAL A 209 11.37 4.08 -26.26
CA VAL A 209 10.80 4.24 -27.62
C VAL A 209 10.35 5.67 -27.78
N ARG A 210 11.06 6.43 -28.63
CA ARG A 210 10.86 7.88 -28.81
C ARG A 210 9.95 8.18 -29.99
N GLY A 211 9.26 9.32 -29.94
CA GLY A 211 8.60 9.94 -31.10
C GLY A 211 7.37 9.20 -31.62
N VAL A 212 6.66 8.46 -30.75
CA VAL A 212 5.40 7.82 -31.13
C VAL A 212 4.31 8.88 -31.26
N ASP A 213 3.64 8.93 -32.41
CA ASP A 213 2.43 9.72 -32.59
C ASP A 213 1.28 9.04 -31.86
N GLY A 214 0.85 9.62 -30.74
CA GLY A 214 -0.22 9.09 -29.89
C GLY A 214 -1.61 9.17 -30.49
N HIS A 215 -1.75 9.71 -31.70
CA HIS A 215 -3.00 9.79 -32.44
C HIS A 215 -3.00 8.96 -33.73
N ASP A 216 -1.88 8.30 -34.07
CA ASP A 216 -1.76 7.36 -35.19
C ASP A 216 -1.69 5.90 -34.68
N PRO A 217 -2.71 5.06 -34.94
CA PRO A 217 -2.72 3.66 -34.50
C PRO A 217 -1.53 2.84 -34.99
N GLU A 218 -1.00 3.09 -36.17
CA GLU A 218 0.15 2.34 -36.71
C GLU A 218 1.45 2.75 -36.01
N SER A 219 1.63 4.05 -35.69
CA SER A 219 2.73 4.51 -34.88
C SER A 219 2.70 3.92 -33.46
N ILE A 220 1.51 3.88 -32.86
CA ILE A 220 1.31 3.29 -31.52
C ILE A 220 1.65 1.80 -31.53
N LYS A 221 1.16 1.03 -32.52
CA LYS A 221 1.47 -0.41 -32.67
C LYS A 221 2.97 -0.63 -32.80
N ALA A 222 3.63 0.12 -33.69
CA ALA A 222 5.07 0.02 -33.87
C ALA A 222 5.83 0.30 -32.57
N GLY A 223 5.35 1.26 -31.76
CA GLY A 223 5.91 1.56 -30.44
C GLY A 223 5.75 0.40 -29.45
N ILE A 224 4.57 -0.22 -29.41
CA ILE A 224 4.31 -1.38 -28.54
C ILE A 224 5.13 -2.60 -29.00
N ASP A 225 5.18 -2.89 -30.30
CA ASP A 225 5.97 -4.02 -30.83
C ASP A 225 7.46 -3.84 -30.55
N ALA A 226 7.99 -2.60 -30.64
CA ALA A 226 9.35 -2.28 -30.23
C ALA A 226 9.58 -2.53 -28.73
N ALA A 227 8.64 -2.17 -27.87
CA ALA A 227 8.69 -2.45 -26.44
C ALA A 227 8.70 -3.96 -26.16
N LEU A 228 7.82 -4.71 -26.81
CA LEU A 228 7.69 -6.16 -26.63
C LEU A 228 8.90 -6.95 -27.13
N SER A 229 9.66 -6.39 -28.08
CA SER A 229 10.93 -6.98 -28.57
C SER A 229 12.08 -6.91 -27.56
N GLN A 230 11.95 -6.12 -26.48
CA GLN A 230 12.94 -5.91 -25.42
C GLN A 230 12.43 -6.48 -24.10
N ALA A 231 12.25 -7.79 -24.04
CA ALA A 231 11.61 -8.47 -22.91
C ALA A 231 12.42 -8.46 -21.60
N ASP A 232 13.71 -8.12 -21.65
CA ASP A 232 14.64 -8.13 -20.51
C ASP A 232 14.70 -6.80 -19.75
N LYS A 233 14.09 -5.73 -20.30
CA LYS A 233 14.12 -4.38 -19.72
C LYS A 233 12.73 -3.77 -19.64
N PRO A 234 12.47 -2.93 -18.62
CA PRO A 234 11.30 -2.08 -18.64
C PRO A 234 11.39 -1.07 -19.79
N THR A 235 10.24 -0.70 -20.35
CA THR A 235 10.20 0.21 -21.51
C THR A 235 9.34 1.43 -21.22
N LEU A 236 9.86 2.61 -21.59
CA LEU A 236 9.10 3.85 -21.68
C LEU A 236 8.79 4.16 -23.17
N ILE A 237 7.52 4.24 -23.52
CA ILE A 237 7.04 4.69 -24.84
C ILE A 237 6.66 6.16 -24.72
N CYS A 238 7.40 7.05 -25.41
CA CYS A 238 7.16 8.49 -25.40
C CYS A 238 6.13 8.83 -26.48
N CYS A 239 4.90 9.07 -26.07
CA CYS A 239 3.76 9.31 -26.96
C CYS A 239 3.45 10.81 -27.02
N LYS A 240 3.67 11.43 -28.16
CA LYS A 240 3.20 12.80 -28.39
C LYS A 240 1.69 12.79 -28.55
N THR A 241 1.01 13.53 -27.67
CA THR A 241 -0.44 13.65 -27.66
C THR A 241 -0.88 15.10 -27.60
N THR A 242 -2.19 15.32 -27.70
CA THR A 242 -2.81 16.63 -27.50
C THR A 242 -3.86 16.50 -26.43
N ILE A 243 -3.65 17.13 -25.27
CA ILE A 243 -4.66 17.18 -24.22
C ILE A 243 -5.97 17.75 -24.77
N GLY A 244 -7.13 17.17 -24.44
CA GLY A 244 -8.42 17.62 -24.97
C GLY A 244 -8.56 17.44 -26.48
N PHE A 245 -7.91 16.44 -27.06
CA PHE A 245 -7.90 16.17 -28.51
C PHE A 245 -9.30 16.19 -29.12
N GLY A 246 -9.45 16.94 -30.20
CA GLY A 246 -10.71 17.12 -30.92
C GLY A 246 -11.57 18.27 -30.46
N SER A 247 -11.24 18.93 -29.35
CA SER A 247 -11.93 20.16 -28.92
C SER A 247 -11.42 21.36 -29.75
N PRO A 248 -12.30 22.07 -30.49
CA PRO A 248 -11.85 23.13 -31.38
C PRO A 248 -11.13 24.31 -30.69
N ASN A 249 -11.57 24.63 -29.45
CA ASN A 249 -11.09 25.82 -28.75
C ASN A 249 -10.21 25.51 -27.53
N LYS A 250 -10.28 24.28 -27.01
CA LYS A 250 -9.63 23.87 -25.75
C LYS A 250 -8.53 22.80 -25.91
N ALA A 251 -8.40 22.18 -27.10
CA ALA A 251 -7.31 21.22 -27.33
C ALA A 251 -5.94 21.90 -27.16
N GLY A 252 -4.99 21.20 -26.51
CA GLY A 252 -3.64 21.70 -26.22
C GLY A 252 -3.59 22.78 -25.14
N LYS A 253 -4.64 22.97 -24.34
CA LYS A 253 -4.70 24.01 -23.31
C LYS A 253 -5.03 23.43 -21.93
N GLU A 254 -4.54 24.07 -20.88
CA GLU A 254 -4.82 23.78 -19.48
C GLU A 254 -6.32 23.80 -19.14
N SER A 255 -7.10 24.62 -19.88
CA SER A 255 -8.56 24.73 -19.70
C SER A 255 -9.34 23.45 -20.02
N SER A 256 -8.70 22.46 -20.67
CA SER A 256 -9.24 21.12 -20.86
C SER A 256 -8.76 20.13 -19.78
N HIS A 257 -7.80 20.50 -18.94
CA HIS A 257 -7.17 19.56 -17.98
C HIS A 257 -8.15 19.12 -16.89
N GLY A 258 -8.64 20.05 -16.07
CA GLY A 258 -9.33 19.74 -14.81
C GLY A 258 -10.75 20.33 -14.67
N ALA A 259 -11.39 20.67 -15.77
CA ALA A 259 -12.75 21.23 -15.78
C ALA A 259 -13.58 20.68 -16.95
N PRO A 260 -14.93 20.66 -16.80
CA PRO A 260 -15.82 20.35 -17.91
C PRO A 260 -15.55 21.25 -19.12
N LEU A 261 -15.66 20.69 -20.33
CA LEU A 261 -15.47 21.47 -21.56
C LEU A 261 -16.57 22.54 -21.75
N GLY A 262 -17.76 22.29 -21.21
CA GLY A 262 -18.96 23.06 -21.47
C GLY A 262 -19.75 22.49 -22.65
N LYS A 263 -21.07 22.68 -22.61
CA LYS A 263 -21.98 22.08 -23.58
C LYS A 263 -21.68 22.48 -25.01
N ASP A 264 -21.49 23.79 -25.25
CA ASP A 264 -21.23 24.30 -26.60
C ASP A 264 -19.93 23.76 -27.18
N GLU A 265 -18.89 23.63 -26.35
CA GLU A 265 -17.60 23.07 -26.75
C GLU A 265 -17.70 21.56 -27.02
N LEU A 266 -18.50 20.81 -26.23
CA LEU A 266 -18.78 19.40 -26.50
C LEU A 266 -19.53 19.19 -27.80
N ASP A 267 -20.52 20.02 -28.10
CA ASP A 267 -21.26 19.96 -29.36
C ASP A 267 -20.36 20.32 -30.55
N ALA A 268 -19.44 21.26 -30.39
CA ALA A 268 -18.43 21.59 -31.39
C ALA A 268 -17.41 20.43 -31.56
N THR A 269 -17.02 19.81 -30.48
CA THR A 269 -16.12 18.63 -30.47
C THR A 269 -16.75 17.44 -31.21
N ARG A 270 -18.06 17.18 -31.01
CA ARG A 270 -18.78 16.14 -31.76
C ARG A 270 -18.74 16.41 -33.27
N LYS A 271 -18.95 17.65 -33.68
CA LYS A 271 -18.84 18.01 -35.09
C LYS A 271 -17.43 17.88 -35.64
N GLN A 272 -16.42 18.29 -34.87
CA GLN A 272 -15.00 18.20 -35.26
C GLN A 272 -14.53 16.77 -35.46
N LEU A 273 -15.03 15.84 -34.62
CA LEU A 273 -14.65 14.43 -34.64
C LEU A 273 -15.63 13.54 -35.42
N ASP A 274 -16.59 14.14 -36.15
CA ASP A 274 -17.63 13.44 -36.91
C ASP A 274 -18.37 12.38 -36.06
N TRP A 275 -18.80 12.76 -34.86
CA TRP A 275 -19.52 11.92 -33.88
C TRP A 275 -20.99 12.35 -33.80
N PRO A 276 -21.89 11.65 -34.54
CA PRO A 276 -23.28 12.10 -34.66
C PRO A 276 -24.20 11.73 -33.49
N TYR A 277 -23.66 11.04 -32.48
CA TYR A 277 -24.45 10.48 -31.37
C TYR A 277 -24.55 11.45 -30.20
N GLY A 278 -25.64 11.33 -29.45
CA GLY A 278 -25.91 12.13 -28.25
C GLY A 278 -25.04 11.72 -27.06
N PRO A 279 -25.19 12.45 -25.91
CA PRO A 279 -24.49 12.11 -24.67
C PRO A 279 -24.79 10.67 -24.22
N PHE A 280 -23.73 9.91 -23.90
CA PHE A 280 -23.80 8.50 -23.48
C PHE A 280 -24.45 7.56 -24.51
N GLU A 281 -24.61 7.97 -25.74
CA GLU A 281 -25.17 7.14 -26.82
C GLU A 281 -24.02 6.49 -27.59
N ILE A 282 -23.88 5.16 -27.43
CA ILE A 282 -22.88 4.34 -28.11
C ILE A 282 -23.58 3.31 -29.00
N PRO A 283 -23.30 3.29 -30.31
CA PRO A 283 -23.92 2.33 -31.23
C PRO A 283 -23.52 0.87 -30.89
N GLU A 284 -24.43 -0.07 -31.12
CA GLU A 284 -24.16 -1.51 -30.91
C GLU A 284 -22.97 -2.02 -31.71
N ALA A 285 -22.72 -1.49 -32.91
CA ALA A 285 -21.56 -1.87 -33.71
C ALA A 285 -20.23 -1.52 -33.02
N ILE A 286 -20.18 -0.43 -32.24
CA ILE A 286 -19.01 -0.04 -31.44
C ILE A 286 -18.88 -0.97 -30.23
N TYR A 287 -19.97 -1.22 -29.51
CA TYR A 287 -19.95 -2.21 -28.42
C TYR A 287 -19.48 -3.59 -28.90
N ALA A 288 -19.99 -4.05 -30.04
CA ALA A 288 -19.59 -5.35 -30.60
C ALA A 288 -18.09 -5.44 -30.93
N ALA A 289 -17.49 -4.31 -31.36
CA ALA A 289 -16.05 -4.24 -31.64
C ALA A 289 -15.20 -4.15 -30.35
N TRP A 290 -15.74 -3.58 -29.27
CA TRP A 290 -15.06 -3.44 -27.99
C TRP A 290 -15.18 -4.66 -27.07
N ARG A 291 -16.22 -5.49 -27.22
CA ARG A 291 -16.51 -6.60 -26.29
C ARG A 291 -15.40 -7.66 -26.28
N ALA A 292 -14.61 -7.64 -25.23
CA ALA A 292 -13.49 -8.56 -25.02
C ALA A 292 -13.86 -9.88 -24.30
N GLY A 293 -15.10 -9.99 -23.78
CA GLY A 293 -15.49 -11.13 -22.93
C GLY A 293 -15.34 -12.49 -23.60
N GLY A 294 -15.64 -12.61 -24.89
CA GLY A 294 -15.47 -13.87 -25.64
C GLY A 294 -13.99 -14.25 -25.79
N THR A 295 -13.18 -13.33 -26.25
CA THR A 295 -11.72 -13.51 -26.42
C THR A 295 -11.03 -13.74 -25.07
N GLY A 296 -11.41 -12.97 -24.05
CA GLY A 296 -10.87 -13.12 -22.70
C GLY A 296 -11.18 -14.47 -22.09
N THR A 297 -12.43 -14.94 -22.20
CA THR A 297 -12.82 -16.26 -21.71
C THR A 297 -12.08 -17.38 -22.45
N PHE A 298 -11.87 -17.24 -23.76
CA PHE A 298 -11.11 -18.20 -24.54
C PHE A 298 -9.64 -18.26 -24.10
N ARG A 299 -8.97 -17.12 -23.96
CA ARG A 299 -7.57 -17.04 -23.49
C ARG A 299 -7.42 -17.64 -22.09
N GLN A 300 -8.36 -17.35 -21.19
CA GLN A 300 -8.37 -17.95 -19.86
C GLN A 300 -8.51 -19.47 -19.92
N ALA A 301 -9.45 -20.00 -20.72
CA ALA A 301 -9.64 -21.43 -20.86
C ALA A 301 -8.41 -22.15 -21.46
N GLU A 302 -7.69 -21.52 -22.39
CA GLU A 302 -6.41 -22.05 -22.89
C GLU A 302 -5.37 -22.11 -21.78
N TRP A 303 -5.27 -21.06 -20.97
CA TRP A 303 -4.37 -21.02 -19.83
C TRP A 303 -4.74 -22.07 -18.77
N GLU A 304 -6.03 -22.24 -18.45
CA GLU A 304 -6.51 -23.26 -17.50
C GLU A 304 -6.15 -24.67 -17.97
N GLN A 305 -6.32 -24.97 -19.27
CA GLN A 305 -5.89 -26.28 -19.82
C GLN A 305 -4.36 -26.50 -19.71
N GLN A 306 -3.56 -25.45 -19.86
CA GLN A 306 -2.11 -25.51 -19.65
C GLN A 306 -1.78 -25.71 -18.18
N PHE A 307 -2.50 -25.01 -17.29
CA PHE A 307 -2.32 -25.14 -15.84
C PHE A 307 -2.72 -26.53 -15.33
N ASP A 308 -3.79 -27.15 -15.86
CA ASP A 308 -4.18 -28.52 -15.52
C ASP A 308 -3.09 -29.54 -15.88
N LYS A 309 -2.46 -29.38 -17.06
CA LYS A 309 -1.32 -30.22 -17.47
C LYS A 309 -0.10 -30.00 -16.57
N TYR A 310 0.16 -28.76 -16.20
CA TYR A 310 1.20 -28.40 -15.24
C TYR A 310 0.94 -29.04 -13.88
N ALA A 311 -0.27 -28.91 -13.35
CA ALA A 311 -0.67 -29.48 -12.06
C ALA A 311 -0.54 -31.00 -12.02
N ALA A 312 -0.81 -31.68 -13.13
CA ALA A 312 -0.61 -33.12 -13.25
C ALA A 312 0.88 -33.55 -13.16
N GLN A 313 1.82 -32.68 -13.59
CA GLN A 313 3.26 -32.96 -13.57
C GLN A 313 3.94 -32.38 -12.32
N PHE A 314 3.47 -31.26 -11.81
CA PHE A 314 4.05 -30.50 -10.69
C PHE A 314 3.00 -30.17 -9.63
N PRO A 315 2.36 -31.18 -9.00
CA PRO A 315 1.20 -30.97 -8.13
C PRO A 315 1.51 -30.06 -6.92
N ALA A 316 2.66 -30.21 -6.28
CA ALA A 316 3.01 -29.39 -5.12
C ALA A 316 3.20 -27.90 -5.47
N GLN A 317 3.81 -27.61 -6.62
CA GLN A 317 3.99 -26.24 -7.10
C GLN A 317 2.66 -25.62 -7.54
N ALA A 318 1.80 -26.39 -8.17
CA ALA A 318 0.46 -25.92 -8.56
C ALA A 318 -0.40 -25.62 -7.34
N GLU A 319 -0.37 -26.47 -6.33
CA GLU A 319 -1.07 -26.25 -5.05
C GLU A 319 -0.54 -25.00 -4.33
N GLU A 320 0.79 -24.86 -4.21
CA GLU A 320 1.41 -23.69 -3.60
C GLU A 320 1.03 -22.40 -4.34
N LEU A 321 1.14 -22.38 -5.68
CA LEU A 321 0.76 -21.20 -6.48
C LEU A 321 -0.72 -20.86 -6.32
N THR A 322 -1.61 -21.85 -6.34
CA THR A 322 -3.05 -21.66 -6.14
C THR A 322 -3.33 -21.06 -4.77
N ARG A 323 -2.79 -21.66 -3.70
CA ARG A 323 -2.93 -21.17 -2.33
C ARG A 323 -2.46 -19.71 -2.21
N ARG A 324 -1.26 -19.43 -2.71
CA ARG A 324 -0.66 -18.08 -2.67
C ARG A 324 -1.48 -17.05 -3.45
N SER A 325 -1.97 -17.42 -4.63
CA SER A 325 -2.78 -16.52 -5.48
C SER A 325 -4.12 -16.14 -4.84
N HIS A 326 -4.64 -16.98 -3.92
CA HIS A 326 -5.83 -16.69 -3.12
C HIS A 326 -5.50 -15.99 -1.79
N GLY A 327 -4.23 -15.74 -1.49
CA GLY A 327 -3.79 -15.13 -0.23
C GLY A 327 -4.08 -16.01 0.99
N GLU A 328 -4.13 -17.33 0.81
CA GLU A 328 -4.37 -18.28 1.89
C GLU A 328 -3.07 -18.67 2.58
N LEU A 329 -3.09 -18.76 3.90
CA LEU A 329 -1.95 -19.24 4.69
C LEU A 329 -1.89 -20.77 4.68
N PRO A 330 -0.69 -21.37 4.89
CA PRO A 330 -0.58 -22.80 5.15
C PRO A 330 -1.47 -23.24 6.34
N GLU A 331 -2.08 -24.41 6.23
CA GLU A 331 -3.07 -24.92 7.20
C GLU A 331 -2.53 -24.96 8.64
N ASP A 332 -1.27 -25.28 8.81
CA ASP A 332 -0.61 -25.43 10.11
C ASP A 332 0.07 -24.14 10.62
N PHE A 333 0.04 -23.03 9.84
CA PHE A 333 0.73 -21.78 10.22
C PHE A 333 0.30 -21.27 11.60
N ILE A 334 -1.00 -21.19 11.88
CA ILE A 334 -1.52 -20.67 13.17
C ILE A 334 -1.01 -21.49 14.34
N ALA A 335 -1.07 -22.82 14.23
CA ALA A 335 -0.61 -23.71 15.29
C ALA A 335 0.90 -23.57 15.56
N GLN A 336 1.70 -23.45 14.50
CA GLN A 336 3.15 -23.25 14.63
C GLN A 336 3.50 -21.86 15.20
N ALA A 337 2.77 -20.82 14.80
CA ALA A 337 2.93 -19.47 15.34
C ALA A 337 2.59 -19.43 16.85
N ASP A 338 1.49 -20.05 17.26
CA ASP A 338 1.09 -20.14 18.67
C ASP A 338 2.12 -20.92 19.51
N ALA A 339 2.66 -22.01 18.97
CA ALA A 339 3.73 -22.78 19.63
C ALA A 339 5.00 -21.94 19.81
N TYR A 340 5.38 -21.15 18.79
CA TYR A 340 6.51 -20.22 18.88
C TYR A 340 6.27 -19.13 19.93
N ILE A 341 5.10 -18.50 19.96
CA ILE A 341 4.72 -17.49 20.96
C ILE A 341 4.81 -18.06 22.37
N ALA A 342 4.24 -19.25 22.60
CA ALA A 342 4.30 -19.92 23.89
C ALA A 342 5.75 -20.22 24.34
N LYS A 343 6.60 -20.65 23.40
CA LYS A 343 8.03 -20.87 23.64
C LYS A 343 8.73 -19.57 24.06
N VAL A 344 8.54 -18.48 23.31
CA VAL A 344 9.16 -17.18 23.61
C VAL A 344 8.71 -16.64 24.97
N GLN A 345 7.43 -16.78 25.30
CA GLN A 345 6.91 -16.40 26.63
C GLN A 345 7.57 -17.21 27.77
N ALA A 346 7.81 -18.50 27.56
CA ALA A 346 8.45 -19.35 28.55
C ALA A 346 9.96 -19.04 28.70
N GLU A 347 10.65 -18.73 27.60
CA GLU A 347 12.08 -18.38 27.60
C GLU A 347 12.34 -16.99 28.19
N ALA A 348 11.37 -16.08 28.13
CA ALA A 348 11.39 -14.74 28.69
C ALA A 348 12.70 -13.95 28.41
N PRO A 349 13.15 -13.80 27.14
CA PRO A 349 14.42 -13.19 26.82
C PRO A 349 14.41 -11.68 27.06
N ASN A 350 15.50 -11.15 27.62
CA ASN A 350 15.72 -9.70 27.75
C ASN A 350 16.50 -9.20 26.54
N ILE A 351 15.80 -8.83 25.49
CA ILE A 351 16.35 -8.40 24.19
C ILE A 351 15.61 -7.19 23.65
N ALA A 352 16.24 -6.47 22.74
CA ALA A 352 15.58 -5.39 21.98
C ALA A 352 14.39 -5.95 21.18
N SER A 353 13.26 -5.23 21.12
CA SER A 353 12.10 -5.72 20.39
C SER A 353 12.37 -5.85 18.88
N ARG A 354 13.28 -5.04 18.27
CA ARG A 354 13.77 -5.29 16.91
C ARG A 354 14.48 -6.64 16.75
N LYS A 355 15.19 -7.12 17.79
CA LYS A 355 15.79 -8.46 17.78
C LYS A 355 14.75 -9.54 17.94
N ALA A 356 13.73 -9.30 18.76
CA ALA A 356 12.57 -10.17 18.88
C ALA A 356 11.80 -10.26 17.56
N SER A 357 11.67 -9.13 16.83
CA SER A 357 11.13 -9.09 15.47
C SER A 357 11.94 -9.97 14.51
N GLN A 358 13.27 -9.85 14.49
CA GLN A 358 14.13 -10.73 13.67
C GLN A 358 13.90 -12.20 14.00
N ASN A 359 13.81 -12.54 15.28
CA ASN A 359 13.58 -13.92 15.72
C ASN A 359 12.20 -14.43 15.27
N ALA A 360 11.18 -13.57 15.25
CA ALA A 360 9.86 -13.89 14.71
C ALA A 360 9.90 -14.12 13.19
N ILE A 361 10.62 -13.27 12.44
CA ILE A 361 10.84 -13.47 11.00
C ILE A 361 11.56 -14.82 10.77
N GLU A 362 12.61 -15.13 11.52
CA GLU A 362 13.34 -16.39 11.44
C GLU A 362 12.45 -17.61 11.71
N ALA A 363 11.43 -17.47 12.57
CA ALA A 363 10.50 -18.55 12.90
C ALA A 363 9.37 -18.69 11.85
N PHE A 364 8.85 -17.57 11.33
CA PHE A 364 7.65 -17.57 10.49
C PHE A 364 7.96 -17.63 8.99
N ALA A 365 9.03 -16.97 8.53
CA ALA A 365 9.35 -16.93 7.10
C ALA A 365 9.59 -18.32 6.47
N PRO A 366 10.21 -19.29 7.14
CA PRO A 366 10.32 -20.65 6.58
C PRO A 366 8.98 -21.37 6.37
N LEU A 367 7.92 -20.93 7.04
CA LEU A 367 6.56 -21.48 6.91
C LEU A 367 5.79 -20.82 5.76
N LEU A 368 6.25 -19.67 5.27
CA LEU A 368 5.54 -18.77 4.36
C LEU A 368 6.40 -18.47 3.13
N PRO A 369 6.39 -19.33 2.09
CA PRO A 369 7.17 -19.09 0.86
C PRO A 369 6.73 -17.83 0.10
N GLU A 370 5.56 -17.28 0.43
CA GLU A 370 5.05 -16.00 -0.07
C GLU A 370 5.66 -14.77 0.59
N ILE A 371 6.37 -14.90 1.72
CA ILE A 371 6.94 -13.74 2.40
C ILE A 371 8.08 -13.14 1.57
N ILE A 372 8.04 -11.85 1.36
CA ILE A 372 9.11 -11.09 0.72
C ILE A 372 9.44 -9.88 1.58
N GLY A 373 10.69 -9.78 2.01
CA GLY A 373 11.14 -8.68 2.87
C GLY A 373 11.96 -7.64 2.13
N GLY A 374 12.17 -6.50 2.77
CA GLY A 374 13.07 -5.49 2.29
C GLY A 374 13.37 -4.40 3.30
N SER A 375 14.37 -3.56 2.99
CA SER A 375 14.73 -2.43 3.83
C SER A 375 15.32 -1.30 3.00
N ALA A 376 15.09 -0.07 3.44
CA ALA A 376 15.66 1.15 2.86
C ALA A 376 17.11 1.36 3.33
N ASP A 377 18.02 0.48 2.89
CA ASP A 377 19.46 0.49 3.23
C ASP A 377 19.77 0.35 4.74
N LEU A 378 18.85 -0.20 5.53
CA LEU A 378 18.94 -0.34 6.97
C LEU A 378 18.78 -1.80 7.46
N ALA A 379 18.97 -2.80 6.57
CA ALA A 379 18.71 -4.21 6.90
C ALA A 379 19.44 -4.69 8.17
N GLY A 380 20.69 -4.28 8.35
CA GLY A 380 21.49 -4.59 9.55
C GLY A 380 21.02 -3.88 10.81
N SER A 381 20.51 -2.64 10.69
CA SER A 381 20.01 -1.84 11.83
C SER A 381 18.58 -2.21 12.20
N ASN A 382 17.74 -2.48 11.21
CA ASN A 382 16.36 -2.91 11.43
C ASN A 382 16.26 -4.39 11.83
N LEU A 383 17.34 -5.16 11.62
CA LEU A 383 17.38 -6.61 11.87
C LEU A 383 16.29 -7.37 11.11
N THR A 384 16.22 -7.13 9.80
CA THR A 384 15.17 -7.71 8.92
C THR A 384 15.65 -8.88 8.07
N LEU A 385 16.97 -9.14 8.05
CA LEU A 385 17.51 -10.33 7.42
C LEU A 385 17.33 -11.54 8.34
N TRP A 386 16.96 -12.68 7.74
CA TRP A 386 16.93 -14.00 8.38
C TRP A 386 17.85 -14.96 7.63
N LYS A 387 18.13 -16.14 8.20
CA LYS A 387 19.13 -17.09 7.64
C LYS A 387 18.84 -17.54 6.22
N ALA A 388 17.57 -17.63 5.84
CA ALA A 388 17.13 -18.00 4.51
C ALA A 388 16.86 -16.80 3.59
N SER A 389 17.24 -15.59 3.98
CA SER A 389 17.15 -14.42 3.09
C SER A 389 18.04 -14.59 1.88
N LYS A 390 17.45 -14.42 0.70
CA LYS A 390 18.13 -14.43 -0.59
C LYS A 390 17.82 -13.14 -1.32
N THR A 391 18.85 -12.39 -1.67
CA THR A 391 18.70 -11.10 -2.36
C THR A 391 18.03 -11.29 -3.72
N VAL A 392 17.08 -10.41 -4.04
CA VAL A 392 16.45 -10.34 -5.36
C VAL A 392 17.43 -9.75 -6.37
N VAL A 393 18.27 -10.62 -6.93
CA VAL A 393 19.20 -10.31 -8.03
C VAL A 393 19.28 -11.53 -8.96
N GLY A 394 19.38 -11.26 -10.27
CA GLY A 394 19.47 -12.36 -11.25
C GLY A 394 18.17 -13.17 -11.35
N GLU A 395 18.31 -14.50 -11.42
CA GLU A 395 17.23 -15.46 -11.68
C GLU A 395 17.11 -16.53 -10.57
N ASP A 396 17.34 -16.17 -9.31
CA ASP A 396 17.13 -17.10 -8.19
C ASP A 396 15.62 -17.28 -7.91
N PRO A 397 15.08 -18.50 -8.09
CA PRO A 397 13.64 -18.77 -7.88
C PRO A 397 13.20 -18.68 -6.42
N ASP A 398 14.13 -18.66 -5.48
CA ASP A 398 13.86 -18.53 -4.05
C ASP A 398 14.21 -17.14 -3.51
N ALA A 399 14.49 -16.16 -4.38
CA ALA A 399 14.78 -14.79 -3.97
C ALA A 399 13.59 -14.21 -3.19
N ASN A 400 13.87 -13.64 -2.02
CA ASN A 400 12.84 -13.22 -1.06
C ASN A 400 13.18 -11.96 -0.26
N TYR A 401 14.28 -11.25 -0.63
CA TYR A 401 14.68 -10.03 0.05
C TYR A 401 15.13 -8.95 -0.95
N VAL A 402 14.48 -7.79 -0.88
CA VAL A 402 14.75 -6.63 -1.74
C VAL A 402 15.59 -5.60 -0.98
N HIS A 403 16.77 -5.27 -1.50
CA HIS A 403 17.56 -4.13 -1.03
C HIS A 403 17.09 -2.87 -1.79
N TYR A 404 16.19 -2.11 -1.20
CA TYR A 404 15.60 -0.93 -1.85
C TYR A 404 16.56 0.25 -1.97
N GLY A 405 17.65 0.27 -1.16
CA GLY A 405 18.46 1.46 -0.96
C GLY A 405 17.68 2.55 -0.19
N VAL A 406 18.22 3.75 -0.10
CA VAL A 406 17.57 4.87 0.61
C VAL A 406 16.44 5.42 -0.25
N ARG A 407 15.28 4.75 -0.22
CA ARG A 407 14.08 5.02 -1.03
C ARG A 407 12.81 4.61 -0.29
N GLU A 408 12.53 5.22 0.84
CA GLU A 408 11.43 4.84 1.73
C GLU A 408 10.06 4.92 1.04
N PHE A 409 9.83 5.97 0.26
CA PHE A 409 8.58 6.15 -0.45
C PHE A 409 8.39 5.12 -1.56
N GLY A 410 9.38 4.96 -2.43
CA GLY A 410 9.37 3.95 -3.50
C GLY A 410 9.25 2.53 -2.94
N MET A 411 9.98 2.22 -1.86
CA MET A 411 9.93 0.93 -1.16
C MET A 411 8.50 0.57 -0.73
N SER A 412 7.86 1.45 0.03
CA SER A 412 6.51 1.18 0.55
C SER A 412 5.46 1.17 -0.56
N ALA A 413 5.60 2.01 -1.60
CA ALA A 413 4.70 1.99 -2.74
C ALA A 413 4.89 0.73 -3.61
N ILE A 414 6.12 0.22 -3.79
CA ILE A 414 6.39 -1.06 -4.46
C ILE A 414 5.81 -2.22 -3.64
N ALA A 415 5.94 -2.19 -2.31
CA ALA A 415 5.34 -3.18 -1.42
C ALA A 415 3.81 -3.23 -1.56
N ASN A 416 3.14 -2.07 -1.72
CA ASN A 416 1.71 -2.02 -2.04
C ASN A 416 1.40 -2.76 -3.35
N GLY A 417 2.22 -2.56 -4.37
CA GLY A 417 2.06 -3.27 -5.65
C GLY A 417 2.25 -4.78 -5.50
N LEU A 418 3.26 -5.24 -4.76
CA LEU A 418 3.49 -6.66 -4.48
C LEU A 418 2.28 -7.31 -3.79
N ALA A 419 1.71 -6.63 -2.79
CA ALA A 419 0.53 -7.10 -2.07
C ALA A 419 -0.70 -7.20 -2.99
N LEU A 420 -0.96 -6.15 -3.78
CA LEU A 420 -2.12 -6.08 -4.69
C LEU A 420 -2.04 -7.05 -5.86
N HIS A 421 -0.82 -7.39 -6.31
CA HIS A 421 -0.63 -8.42 -7.35
C HIS A 421 -1.19 -9.77 -6.89
N GLY A 422 -1.04 -10.07 -5.61
CA GLY A 422 -1.30 -11.39 -5.04
C GLY A 422 -0.11 -12.35 -5.17
N GLY A 423 -0.11 -13.39 -4.36
CA GLY A 423 0.96 -14.37 -4.31
C GLY A 423 2.14 -14.00 -3.43
N PHE A 424 2.17 -12.79 -2.87
CA PHE A 424 3.20 -12.33 -1.93
C PHE A 424 2.59 -11.70 -0.67
N LEU A 425 3.31 -11.85 0.43
CA LEU A 425 3.11 -11.13 1.68
C LEU A 425 4.35 -10.24 1.91
N PRO A 426 4.33 -8.99 1.45
CA PRO A 426 5.48 -8.12 1.57
C PRO A 426 5.61 -7.52 2.97
N PHE A 427 6.87 -7.40 3.42
CA PHE A 427 7.20 -6.45 4.47
C PHE A 427 8.34 -5.52 4.01
N ASP A 428 8.26 -4.28 4.44
CA ASP A 428 9.30 -3.27 4.24
C ASP A 428 9.82 -2.74 5.56
N ALA A 429 10.99 -2.10 5.58
CA ALA A 429 11.58 -1.64 6.83
C ALA A 429 12.41 -0.37 6.68
N THR A 430 12.27 0.51 7.69
CA THR A 430 13.11 1.68 7.92
C THR A 430 13.08 2.08 9.40
N PHE A 431 13.76 3.16 9.79
CA PHE A 431 13.57 3.77 11.11
C PHE A 431 12.20 4.47 11.19
N LEU A 432 11.61 4.48 12.37
CA LEU A 432 10.28 5.08 12.54
C LEU A 432 10.23 6.56 12.11
N VAL A 433 11.27 7.35 12.39
CA VAL A 433 11.34 8.74 11.97
C VAL A 433 11.27 8.89 10.45
N PHE A 434 11.80 7.94 9.70
CA PHE A 434 11.79 7.98 8.22
C PHE A 434 10.47 7.51 7.61
N SER A 435 9.48 7.16 8.44
CA SER A 435 8.09 7.04 7.98
C SER A 435 7.56 8.34 7.39
N ASP A 436 8.18 9.49 7.71
CA ASP A 436 7.88 10.78 7.07
C ASP A 436 8.10 10.76 5.56
N TYR A 437 9.19 10.12 5.08
CA TYR A 437 9.43 9.94 3.65
C TYR A 437 8.42 8.98 3.02
N ALA A 438 8.03 7.91 3.72
CA ALA A 438 7.09 6.91 3.24
C ALA A 438 5.61 7.30 3.44
N ARG A 439 5.31 8.40 4.13
CA ARG A 439 3.99 8.77 4.66
C ARG A 439 2.85 8.58 3.67
N ASN A 440 3.02 9.03 2.43
CA ASN A 440 1.96 8.93 1.44
C ASN A 440 1.70 7.48 1.03
N ALA A 441 2.74 6.64 0.87
CA ALA A 441 2.57 5.21 0.56
C ALA A 441 1.91 4.44 1.70
N LEU A 442 2.25 4.74 2.97
CA LEU A 442 1.62 4.14 4.15
C LEU A 442 0.11 4.46 4.20
N ARG A 443 -0.24 5.73 3.92
CA ARG A 443 -1.64 6.12 3.83
C ARG A 443 -2.36 5.42 2.68
N MET A 444 -1.69 5.24 1.54
CA MET A 444 -2.26 4.50 0.41
C MET A 444 -2.43 3.03 0.73
N SER A 445 -1.51 2.38 1.46
CA SER A 445 -1.69 1.00 1.93
C SER A 445 -3.01 0.81 2.68
N ALA A 446 -3.33 1.76 3.55
CA ALA A 446 -4.56 1.74 4.34
C ALA A 446 -5.82 2.05 3.50
N LEU A 447 -5.73 2.99 2.56
CA LEU A 447 -6.83 3.38 1.67
C LEU A 447 -7.17 2.27 0.67
N ILE A 448 -6.16 1.54 0.17
CA ILE A 448 -6.32 0.45 -0.83
C ILE A 448 -6.67 -0.90 -0.17
N PRO A 449 -6.82 -1.04 1.11
CA PRO A 449 -6.69 -2.17 2.05
C PRO A 449 -5.61 -3.18 1.66
N ALA A 450 -4.37 -2.71 1.37
CA ALA A 450 -3.26 -3.59 0.98
C ALA A 450 -2.65 -4.28 2.20
N GLN A 451 -2.47 -5.59 2.13
CA GLN A 451 -1.82 -6.39 3.18
C GLN A 451 -0.31 -6.21 3.11
N VAL A 452 0.21 -5.11 3.67
CA VAL A 452 1.64 -4.82 3.79
C VAL A 452 2.03 -4.73 5.26
N ILE A 453 3.19 -5.29 5.62
CA ILE A 453 3.75 -5.20 6.97
C ILE A 453 4.88 -4.17 6.94
N HIS A 454 4.61 -2.98 7.50
CA HIS A 454 5.60 -1.92 7.62
C HIS A 454 6.35 -2.06 8.94
N VAL A 455 7.63 -2.41 8.87
CA VAL A 455 8.51 -2.64 10.02
C VAL A 455 9.29 -1.36 10.32
N PHE A 456 9.05 -0.77 11.47
CA PHE A 456 9.76 0.41 11.94
C PHE A 456 10.59 0.08 13.18
N THR A 457 11.85 0.52 13.20
CA THR A 457 12.69 0.38 14.39
C THR A 457 13.15 1.73 14.90
N HIS A 458 13.87 1.76 16.05
CA HIS A 458 14.30 3.02 16.65
C HIS A 458 13.10 3.90 17.04
N ASP A 459 12.22 3.31 17.86
CA ASP A 459 10.84 3.72 18.12
C ASP A 459 10.66 5.02 18.93
N SER A 460 11.73 5.52 19.58
CA SER A 460 11.64 6.65 20.50
C SER A 460 13.02 7.27 20.80
N ILE A 461 13.09 8.23 21.71
CA ILE A 461 14.34 8.74 22.29
C ILE A 461 15.24 7.63 22.87
N GLY A 462 14.67 6.44 23.12
CA GLY A 462 15.40 5.25 23.57
C GLY A 462 16.45 4.74 22.59
N LEU A 463 16.47 5.23 21.35
CA LEU A 463 17.56 4.93 20.41
C LEU A 463 18.90 5.59 20.81
N GLY A 464 18.85 6.71 21.53
CA GLY A 464 20.03 7.31 22.18
C GLY A 464 20.71 8.40 21.36
N GLU A 465 22.00 8.24 21.15
CA GLU A 465 22.96 9.28 20.76
C GLU A 465 22.76 9.87 19.37
N ASP A 466 22.04 9.19 18.47
CA ASP A 466 21.77 9.67 17.10
C ASP A 466 20.99 11.00 17.08
N GLY A 467 20.27 11.28 18.17
CA GLY A 467 19.71 12.60 18.46
C GLY A 467 18.41 12.92 17.70
N PRO A 468 17.99 14.20 17.74
CA PRO A 468 16.65 14.63 17.32
C PRO A 468 16.27 14.29 15.88
N THR A 469 17.24 14.23 14.95
CA THR A 469 16.98 13.91 13.54
C THR A 469 16.57 12.45 13.32
N HIS A 470 16.81 11.58 14.30
CA HIS A 470 16.52 10.15 14.25
C HIS A 470 15.49 9.71 15.31
N GLN A 471 15.16 10.59 16.26
CA GLN A 471 14.24 10.32 17.36
C GLN A 471 12.80 10.69 16.97
N PRO A 472 11.92 9.72 16.76
CA PRO A 472 10.51 10.00 16.52
C PRO A 472 9.84 10.52 17.80
N VAL A 473 8.91 11.45 17.67
CA VAL A 473 8.13 12.04 18.76
C VAL A 473 6.63 11.92 18.47
N GLU A 474 6.15 12.52 17.38
CA GLU A 474 4.75 12.53 16.95
C GLU A 474 4.36 11.36 16.04
N HIS A 475 5.32 10.60 15.53
CA HIS A 475 5.13 9.59 14.49
C HIS A 475 4.15 8.50 14.88
N LEU A 476 4.23 7.97 16.12
CA LEU A 476 3.30 6.97 16.62
C LEU A 476 1.86 7.47 16.60
N ALA A 477 1.61 8.64 17.18
CA ALA A 477 0.28 9.26 17.18
C ALA A 477 -0.22 9.49 15.75
N SER A 478 0.65 10.02 14.90
CA SER A 478 0.37 10.31 13.50
C SER A 478 0.00 9.05 12.70
N LEU A 479 0.68 7.92 12.89
CA LEU A 479 0.36 6.65 12.25
C LEU A 479 -0.96 6.06 12.76
N ARG A 480 -1.23 6.16 14.07
CA ARG A 480 -2.50 5.73 14.69
C ARG A 480 -3.72 6.51 14.19
N TYR A 481 -3.53 7.75 13.70
CA TYR A 481 -4.60 8.54 13.10
C TYR A 481 -4.88 8.22 11.62
N ILE A 482 -4.13 7.33 10.97
CA ILE A 482 -4.48 6.85 9.64
C ILE A 482 -5.60 5.82 9.78
N PRO A 483 -6.80 6.06 9.21
CA PRO A 483 -7.86 5.05 9.22
C PRO A 483 -7.40 3.74 8.61
N ASN A 484 -7.88 2.62 9.14
CA ASN A 484 -7.56 1.27 8.67
C ASN A 484 -6.06 0.91 8.71
N ASN A 485 -5.29 1.49 9.63
CA ASN A 485 -3.88 1.16 9.85
C ASN A 485 -3.70 0.61 11.27
N ASP A 486 -3.21 -0.62 11.44
CA ASP A 486 -2.93 -1.19 12.75
C ASP A 486 -1.50 -0.91 13.17
N VAL A 487 -1.33 -0.11 14.22
CA VAL A 487 -0.01 0.21 14.77
C VAL A 487 0.24 -0.65 16.01
N TRP A 488 1.29 -1.48 15.95
CA TRP A 488 1.73 -2.34 17.04
C TRP A 488 3.06 -1.86 17.61
N ARG A 489 3.11 -1.59 18.90
CA ARG A 489 4.33 -1.22 19.64
C ARG A 489 4.52 -2.17 20.82
N PRO A 490 5.14 -3.34 20.59
CA PRO A 490 5.28 -4.39 21.60
C PRO A 490 6.31 -4.06 22.69
N CYS A 491 6.05 -4.51 23.91
CA CYS A 491 6.91 -4.27 25.07
C CYS A 491 7.98 -5.34 25.31
N ASP A 492 7.91 -6.48 24.64
CA ASP A 492 8.85 -7.59 24.78
C ASP A 492 8.77 -8.58 23.61
N ALA A 493 9.51 -9.68 23.71
CA ALA A 493 9.59 -10.67 22.66
C ALA A 493 8.28 -11.42 22.41
N ALA A 494 7.45 -11.66 23.43
CA ALA A 494 6.16 -12.32 23.27
C ALA A 494 5.16 -11.43 22.54
N GLU A 495 5.02 -10.17 22.94
CA GLU A 495 4.19 -9.21 22.21
C GLU A 495 4.70 -8.99 20.77
N SER A 496 6.03 -8.98 20.55
CA SER A 496 6.60 -8.88 19.20
C SER A 496 6.20 -10.05 18.30
N ALA A 497 6.23 -11.27 18.82
CA ALA A 497 5.81 -12.45 18.06
C ALA A 497 4.30 -12.43 17.76
N VAL A 498 3.47 -11.99 18.71
CA VAL A 498 2.03 -11.82 18.51
C VAL A 498 1.74 -10.74 17.48
N SER A 499 2.46 -9.61 17.52
CA SER A 499 2.31 -8.53 16.53
C SER A 499 2.59 -9.00 15.10
N TRP A 500 3.63 -9.81 14.91
CA TRP A 500 3.92 -10.45 13.62
C TRP A 500 2.81 -11.41 13.18
N LYS A 501 2.34 -12.29 14.08
CA LYS A 501 1.22 -13.18 13.77
C LYS A 501 -0.03 -12.39 13.37
N ALA A 502 -0.37 -11.35 14.14
CA ALA A 502 -1.51 -10.47 13.83
C ALA A 502 -1.38 -9.79 12.46
N ALA A 503 -0.19 -9.27 12.12
CA ALA A 503 0.08 -8.64 10.84
C ALA A 503 0.00 -9.64 9.66
N ILE A 504 0.52 -10.85 9.82
CA ILE A 504 0.47 -11.92 8.80
C ILE A 504 -0.98 -12.38 8.56
N THR A 505 -1.81 -12.42 9.59
CA THR A 505 -3.20 -12.90 9.49
C THR A 505 -4.18 -11.82 9.04
N ARG A 506 -3.83 -10.55 9.16
CA ARG A 506 -4.66 -9.43 8.73
C ARG A 506 -4.69 -9.30 7.21
N LYS A 507 -5.89 -9.33 6.59
CA LYS A 507 -6.06 -9.28 5.13
C LYS A 507 -6.70 -7.99 4.61
N ASP A 508 -7.20 -7.14 5.49
CA ASP A 508 -8.04 -5.98 5.15
C ASP A 508 -7.33 -4.63 5.31
N GLY A 509 -6.01 -4.64 5.45
CA GLY A 509 -5.21 -3.43 5.55
C GLY A 509 -3.78 -3.67 6.03
N PRO A 510 -2.96 -2.61 6.09
CA PRO A 510 -1.58 -2.68 6.53
C PRO A 510 -1.44 -2.79 8.05
N SER A 511 -0.28 -3.29 8.47
CA SER A 511 0.14 -3.26 9.86
C SER A 511 1.50 -2.59 9.99
N CYS A 512 1.61 -1.59 10.86
CA CYS A 512 2.88 -0.95 11.23
C CYS A 512 3.40 -1.59 12.52
N LEU A 513 4.51 -2.30 12.45
CA LEU A 513 5.16 -2.93 13.60
C LEU A 513 6.34 -2.08 14.06
N VAL A 514 6.28 -1.55 15.28
CA VAL A 514 7.22 -0.55 15.80
C VAL A 514 8.06 -1.12 16.93
N PHE A 515 9.37 -1.16 16.74
CA PHE A 515 10.30 -1.86 17.61
C PHE A 515 11.41 -0.97 18.18
N SER A 516 11.82 -1.27 19.41
CA SER A 516 12.90 -0.58 20.12
C SER A 516 14.30 -0.98 19.63
N ARG A 517 15.26 -0.06 19.78
CA ARG A 517 16.69 -0.35 19.67
C ARG A 517 17.26 -0.95 20.96
N GLN A 518 16.82 -0.45 22.10
CA GLN A 518 17.26 -0.88 23.43
C GLN A 518 16.59 -2.22 23.84
N ASN A 519 17.26 -2.97 24.73
CA ASN A 519 16.72 -4.18 25.31
C ASN A 519 15.52 -3.89 26.23
N LEU A 520 14.55 -4.76 26.21
CA LEU A 520 13.33 -4.68 27.02
C LEU A 520 13.20 -5.92 27.89
N PRO A 521 12.85 -5.77 29.17
CA PRO A 521 12.63 -6.90 30.06
C PRO A 521 11.33 -7.64 29.69
N ALA A 522 11.41 -8.97 29.64
CA ALA A 522 10.23 -9.80 29.44
C ALA A 522 9.22 -9.64 30.58
N GLN A 523 7.94 -9.61 30.23
CA GLN A 523 6.85 -9.53 31.19
C GLN A 523 6.26 -10.92 31.46
N ALA A 524 5.99 -11.20 32.73
CA ALA A 524 5.33 -12.46 33.13
C ALA A 524 3.85 -12.42 32.72
N ARG A 525 3.37 -13.49 32.10
CA ARG A 525 1.96 -13.65 31.67
C ARG A 525 1.48 -15.08 31.85
N SER A 526 0.22 -15.21 32.17
CA SER A 526 -0.49 -16.50 32.04
C SER A 526 -0.76 -16.80 30.58
N ALA A 527 -1.07 -18.04 30.24
CA ALA A 527 -1.44 -18.43 28.86
C ALA A 527 -2.67 -17.66 28.34
N GLU A 528 -3.60 -17.30 29.23
CA GLU A 528 -4.77 -16.48 28.84
C GLU A 528 -4.36 -15.04 28.52
N GLN A 529 -3.48 -14.44 29.29
CA GLN A 529 -2.98 -13.09 29.00
C GLN A 529 -2.19 -13.04 27.68
N VAL A 530 -1.43 -14.09 27.35
CA VAL A 530 -0.75 -14.19 26.04
C VAL A 530 -1.75 -14.13 24.89
N LYS A 531 -2.87 -14.83 24.98
CA LYS A 531 -3.96 -14.75 23.97
C LYS A 531 -4.59 -13.36 23.90
N GLN A 532 -4.69 -12.66 25.03
CA GLN A 532 -5.28 -11.32 25.08
C GLN A 532 -4.41 -10.25 24.40
N ILE A 533 -3.12 -10.50 24.17
CA ILE A 533 -2.25 -9.59 23.42
C ILE A 533 -2.86 -9.29 22.03
N GLU A 534 -3.42 -10.30 21.36
CA GLU A 534 -4.06 -10.15 20.03
C GLU A 534 -5.24 -9.18 20.04
N ARG A 535 -5.77 -8.84 21.22
CA ARG A 535 -6.86 -7.87 21.37
C ARG A 535 -6.38 -6.42 21.45
N GLY A 536 -5.07 -6.17 21.32
CA GLY A 536 -4.46 -4.84 21.21
C GLY A 536 -4.26 -4.11 22.54
N GLY A 537 -4.98 -4.49 23.60
CA GLY A 537 -4.82 -3.94 24.95
C GLY A 537 -5.37 -4.93 25.98
N TYR A 538 -4.66 -5.18 27.08
CA TYR A 538 -5.04 -6.17 28.07
C TYR A 538 -4.48 -5.83 29.45
N VAL A 539 -5.08 -6.42 30.49
CA VAL A 539 -4.60 -6.29 31.88
C VAL A 539 -3.35 -7.16 32.05
N LEU A 540 -2.19 -6.54 32.12
CA LEU A 540 -0.91 -7.23 32.34
C LEU A 540 -0.73 -7.60 33.83
N ALA A 541 -1.02 -6.67 34.72
CA ALA A 541 -0.99 -6.93 36.17
C ALA A 541 -2.18 -6.24 36.85
N ASP A 542 -3.02 -7.02 37.52
CA ASP A 542 -4.21 -6.49 38.17
C ASP A 542 -3.96 -6.05 39.61
N ALA A 543 -4.89 -5.30 40.15
CA ALA A 543 -4.96 -4.91 41.55
C ALA A 543 -5.61 -6.00 42.40
N ALA A 544 -5.31 -6.02 43.68
CA ALA A 544 -6.05 -6.85 44.65
C ALA A 544 -7.44 -6.23 44.92
N GLY A 545 -8.42 -6.56 44.09
CA GLY A 545 -9.77 -6.01 44.12
C GLY A 545 -9.93 -4.81 43.15
N THR A 546 -10.82 -3.87 43.47
CA THR A 546 -11.03 -2.68 42.64
C THR A 546 -9.77 -1.81 42.64
N PRO A 547 -9.21 -1.45 41.49
CA PRO A 547 -8.03 -0.57 41.42
C PRO A 547 -8.36 0.86 41.83
N ASP A 548 -7.43 1.49 42.55
CA ASP A 548 -7.47 2.91 42.87
C ASP A 548 -6.97 3.74 41.67
N VAL A 549 -6.04 3.17 40.86
CA VAL A 549 -5.44 3.78 39.68
C VAL A 549 -5.13 2.75 38.60
N ILE A 550 -5.24 3.17 37.33
CA ILE A 550 -4.83 2.38 36.17
C ILE A 550 -3.62 3.07 35.51
N LEU A 551 -2.54 2.31 35.35
CA LEU A 551 -1.38 2.68 34.56
C LEU A 551 -1.49 2.04 33.17
N ILE A 552 -1.34 2.82 32.12
CA ILE A 552 -1.38 2.37 30.72
C ILE A 552 0.02 2.55 30.13
N GLY A 553 0.67 1.47 29.74
CA GLY A 553 1.97 1.51 29.09
C GLY A 553 1.91 0.86 27.69
N THR A 554 2.81 1.28 26.81
CA THR A 554 3.02 0.68 25.49
C THR A 554 4.51 0.62 25.19
N GLY A 555 4.94 -0.42 24.44
CA GLY A 555 6.34 -0.57 24.08
C GLY A 555 7.28 -0.56 25.27
N SER A 556 8.40 0.16 25.13
CA SER A 556 9.44 0.23 26.15
C SER A 556 8.98 0.78 27.51
N GLU A 557 7.90 1.54 27.55
CA GLU A 557 7.42 2.18 28.78
C GLU A 557 6.53 1.28 29.64
N VAL A 558 6.14 0.09 29.17
CA VAL A 558 5.44 -0.92 30.00
C VAL A 558 6.30 -1.31 31.21
N GLY A 559 7.62 -1.40 31.04
CA GLY A 559 8.55 -1.66 32.13
C GLY A 559 8.50 -0.59 33.25
N LEU A 560 8.35 0.70 32.87
CA LEU A 560 8.19 1.81 33.84
C LEU A 560 6.86 1.70 34.60
N ALA A 561 5.77 1.35 33.90
CA ALA A 561 4.47 1.16 34.52
C ALA A 561 4.47 -0.02 35.52
N MET A 562 5.17 -1.11 35.19
CA MET A 562 5.32 -2.26 36.08
C MET A 562 6.16 -1.94 37.32
N ALA A 563 7.25 -1.21 37.16
CA ALA A 563 8.07 -0.72 38.28
C ALA A 563 7.27 0.25 39.19
N ALA A 564 6.53 1.18 38.60
CA ALA A 564 5.66 2.11 39.33
C ALA A 564 4.56 1.37 40.12
N LYS A 565 3.97 0.31 39.55
CA LYS A 565 2.99 -0.52 40.27
C LYS A 565 3.59 -1.10 41.57
N ALA A 566 4.80 -1.65 41.50
CA ALA A 566 5.45 -2.24 42.69
C ALA A 566 5.61 -1.21 43.82
N GLU A 567 5.99 0.03 43.51
CA GLU A 567 6.11 1.10 44.49
C GLU A 567 4.76 1.62 45.01
N LEU A 568 3.75 1.71 44.15
CA LEU A 568 2.40 2.13 44.53
C LEU A 568 1.70 1.11 45.40
N ASP A 569 1.80 -0.17 45.05
CA ASP A 569 1.24 -1.28 45.88
C ASP A 569 1.91 -1.32 47.26
N ALA A 570 3.24 -1.12 47.35
CA ALA A 570 3.96 -1.01 48.62
C ALA A 570 3.50 0.19 49.46
N ALA A 571 3.02 1.24 48.80
CA ALA A 571 2.42 2.43 49.46
C ALA A 571 0.91 2.23 49.78
N GLY A 572 0.32 1.06 49.53
CA GLY A 572 -1.09 0.75 49.77
C GLY A 572 -2.07 1.21 48.71
N ILE A 573 -1.58 1.67 47.53
CA ILE A 573 -2.41 2.11 46.41
C ILE A 573 -2.61 0.92 45.44
N LYS A 574 -3.84 0.45 45.30
CA LYS A 574 -4.19 -0.69 44.47
C LYS A 574 -4.07 -0.32 42.99
N THR A 575 -3.07 -0.85 42.32
CA THR A 575 -2.70 -0.42 40.97
C THR A 575 -2.95 -1.53 39.95
N ARG A 576 -3.66 -1.21 38.88
CA ARG A 576 -3.75 -2.02 37.65
C ARG A 576 -2.76 -1.51 36.62
N VAL A 577 -2.04 -2.42 35.94
CA VAL A 577 -1.25 -2.11 34.73
C VAL A 577 -1.90 -2.73 33.51
N VAL A 578 -2.11 -1.92 32.50
CA VAL A 578 -2.58 -2.30 31.17
C VAL A 578 -1.42 -2.16 30.19
N SER A 579 -1.08 -3.24 29.49
CA SER A 579 -0.24 -3.16 28.30
C SER A 579 -1.13 -2.88 27.09
N MET A 580 -0.76 -1.87 26.28
CA MET A 580 -1.52 -1.40 25.12
C MET A 580 -0.66 -1.47 23.85
N PRO A 581 -0.30 -2.69 23.36
CA PRO A 581 0.55 -2.83 22.19
C PRO A 581 -0.07 -2.28 20.91
N SER A 582 -1.41 -2.24 20.78
CA SER A 582 -2.11 -1.65 19.63
C SER A 582 -3.43 -1.00 20.06
N THR A 583 -3.48 0.31 20.03
CA THR A 583 -4.72 1.06 20.32
C THR A 583 -5.80 0.81 19.27
N ASP A 584 -5.41 0.72 17.99
CA ASP A 584 -6.34 0.54 16.87
C ASP A 584 -7.09 -0.78 16.97
N VAL A 585 -6.40 -1.84 17.34
CA VAL A 585 -6.99 -3.18 17.57
C VAL A 585 -7.84 -3.20 18.83
N PHE A 586 -7.39 -2.54 19.91
CA PHE A 586 -8.16 -2.43 21.15
C PHE A 586 -9.48 -1.67 20.96
N ASP A 587 -9.46 -0.58 20.23
CA ASP A 587 -10.65 0.25 19.99
C ASP A 587 -11.74 -0.47 19.19
N ARG A 588 -11.35 -1.44 18.35
CA ARG A 588 -12.30 -2.31 17.62
C ARG A 588 -12.90 -3.44 18.45
N GLN A 589 -12.41 -3.66 19.69
CA GLN A 589 -12.99 -4.68 20.58
C GLN A 589 -14.41 -4.30 21.02
N ASP A 590 -15.18 -5.31 21.42
CA ASP A 590 -16.51 -5.07 21.99
C ASP A 590 -16.44 -4.22 23.27
N ALA A 591 -17.55 -3.54 23.57
CA ALA A 591 -17.63 -2.61 24.70
C ALA A 591 -17.40 -3.32 26.06
N ALA A 592 -17.82 -4.59 26.21
CA ALA A 592 -17.65 -5.34 27.44
C ALA A 592 -16.17 -5.64 27.70
N TYR A 593 -15.42 -6.00 26.66
CA TYR A 593 -13.98 -6.21 26.79
C TYR A 593 -13.25 -4.91 27.14
N ARG A 594 -13.52 -3.84 26.40
CA ARG A 594 -12.89 -2.52 26.68
C ARG A 594 -13.17 -2.06 28.10
N GLU A 595 -14.42 -2.24 28.59
CA GLU A 595 -14.79 -1.92 29.97
C GLU A 595 -14.07 -2.83 30.99
N SER A 596 -13.82 -4.10 30.67
CA SER A 596 -13.08 -5.01 31.56
C SER A 596 -11.62 -4.59 31.73
N VAL A 597 -10.99 -4.01 30.68
CA VAL A 597 -9.60 -3.56 30.68
C VAL A 597 -9.49 -2.16 31.30
N LEU A 598 -10.30 -1.23 30.83
CA LEU A 598 -10.33 0.19 31.21
C LEU A 598 -11.71 0.59 31.76
N PRO A 599 -12.12 0.11 32.93
CA PRO A 599 -13.44 0.38 33.48
C PRO A 599 -13.69 1.88 33.66
N ASN A 600 -14.83 2.36 33.17
CA ASN A 600 -15.22 3.77 33.21
C ASN A 600 -15.36 4.31 34.64
N ALA A 601 -15.64 3.45 35.60
CA ALA A 601 -15.71 3.82 37.02
C ALA A 601 -14.36 4.27 37.59
N ILE A 602 -13.24 3.83 36.99
CA ILE A 602 -11.89 4.20 37.46
C ILE A 602 -11.39 5.35 36.60
N ARG A 603 -11.48 6.55 37.15
CA ARG A 603 -11.08 7.81 36.48
C ARG A 603 -9.60 8.15 36.70
N ALA A 604 -9.00 7.71 37.78
CA ALA A 604 -7.58 7.86 38.05
C ALA A 604 -6.78 7.00 37.05
N ARG A 605 -6.29 7.62 35.98
CA ARG A 605 -5.54 6.95 34.92
C ARG A 605 -4.27 7.73 34.58
N VAL A 606 -3.18 7.00 34.36
CA VAL A 606 -1.90 7.54 33.92
C VAL A 606 -1.43 6.74 32.72
N ALA A 607 -1.15 7.40 31.60
CA ALA A 607 -0.47 6.78 30.46
C ALA A 607 1.00 7.17 30.43
N VAL A 608 1.85 6.27 29.95
CA VAL A 608 3.28 6.51 29.75
C VAL A 608 3.71 5.99 28.36
N GLU A 609 4.24 6.90 27.55
CA GLU A 609 4.82 6.63 26.23
C GLU A 609 5.87 7.68 25.91
N ALA A 610 7.05 7.29 25.41
CA ALA A 610 8.06 8.20 24.90
C ALA A 610 7.66 8.75 23.53
N GLY A 611 6.63 9.59 23.51
CA GLY A 611 6.02 10.26 22.39
C GLY A 611 5.08 11.35 22.84
N VAL A 612 4.39 12.03 21.90
CA VAL A 612 3.50 13.15 22.22
C VAL A 612 2.37 12.77 23.18
N THR A 613 2.11 13.62 24.15
CA THR A 613 1.15 13.36 25.23
C THR A 613 -0.31 13.43 24.75
N GLY A 614 -0.60 14.23 23.73
CA GLY A 614 -1.94 14.56 23.30
C GLY A 614 -2.79 13.36 22.89
N PHE A 615 -2.19 12.33 22.25
CA PHE A 615 -2.86 11.13 21.80
C PHE A 615 -3.56 10.36 22.95
N TRP A 616 -2.88 10.23 24.08
CA TRP A 616 -3.36 9.43 25.22
C TRP A 616 -4.55 10.02 25.95
N ARG A 617 -4.94 11.27 25.65
CA ARG A 617 -6.14 11.89 26.23
C ARG A 617 -7.43 11.11 25.95
N ALA A 618 -7.49 10.37 24.85
CA ALA A 618 -8.62 9.50 24.54
C ALA A 618 -8.80 8.38 25.58
N TYR A 619 -7.72 7.93 26.22
CA TYR A 619 -7.71 6.79 27.16
C TYR A 619 -7.70 7.20 28.63
N VAL A 620 -6.98 8.29 28.95
CA VAL A 620 -6.90 8.77 30.34
C VAL A 620 -7.99 9.79 30.69
N GLY A 621 -8.63 10.38 29.69
CA GLY A 621 -9.62 11.45 29.88
C GLY A 621 -8.98 12.81 30.19
N LEU A 622 -9.81 13.83 30.44
CA LEU A 622 -9.35 15.20 30.68
C LEU A 622 -8.60 15.34 31.99
N ASP A 623 -9.01 14.60 33.02
CA ASP A 623 -8.45 14.66 34.38
C ASP A 623 -7.22 13.75 34.56
N GLY A 624 -7.04 12.76 33.69
CA GLY A 624 -5.93 11.82 33.73
C GLY A 624 -4.58 12.46 33.44
N ALA A 625 -3.51 11.75 33.74
CA ALA A 625 -2.13 12.23 33.50
C ALA A 625 -1.48 11.44 32.35
N VAL A 626 -0.56 12.10 31.65
CA VAL A 626 0.26 11.46 30.61
C VAL A 626 1.72 11.83 30.87
N ILE A 627 2.58 10.84 30.92
CA ILE A 627 4.04 10.97 30.98
C ILE A 627 4.55 10.71 29.56
N GLY A 628 5.09 11.72 28.91
CA GLY A 628 5.52 11.67 27.52
C GLY A 628 6.44 12.81 27.15
N LEU A 629 6.56 13.10 25.86
CA LEU A 629 7.49 14.06 25.30
C LEU A 629 6.78 14.97 24.28
N ASP A 630 6.64 16.26 24.57
CA ASP A 630 6.02 17.27 23.70
C ASP A 630 7.05 18.23 23.08
N SER A 631 8.31 17.81 22.98
CA SER A 631 9.42 18.53 22.34
C SER A 631 10.28 17.56 21.56
N PHE A 632 11.14 18.06 20.67
CA PHE A 632 12.16 17.22 20.07
C PHE A 632 13.11 16.67 21.13
N GLY A 633 13.72 15.51 20.83
CA GLY A 633 14.68 14.84 21.69
C GLY A 633 16.03 15.56 21.76
N ALA A 634 17.04 14.85 22.21
CA ALA A 634 18.42 15.35 22.32
C ALA A 634 19.44 14.22 22.06
N SER A 635 20.70 14.57 21.78
CA SER A 635 21.80 13.61 21.64
C SER A 635 22.41 13.29 22.98
N ALA A 636 22.13 12.12 23.55
CA ALA A 636 22.74 11.60 24.76
C ALA A 636 22.44 10.06 24.86
N PRO A 637 23.12 9.34 25.77
CA PRO A 637 22.71 7.97 26.12
C PRO A 637 21.24 7.89 26.55
N ALA A 638 20.55 6.81 26.17
CA ALA A 638 19.11 6.65 26.37
C ALA A 638 18.65 6.88 27.83
N ASP A 639 19.38 6.35 28.81
CA ASP A 639 19.06 6.50 30.23
C ASP A 639 19.12 7.94 30.72
N GLN A 640 20.03 8.76 30.16
CA GLN A 640 20.09 10.18 30.43
C GLN A 640 18.93 10.94 29.79
N LEU A 641 18.54 10.55 28.57
CA LEU A 641 17.40 11.16 27.88
C LEU A 641 16.08 10.92 28.62
N TYR A 642 15.82 9.68 29.02
CA TYR A 642 14.62 9.36 29.81
C TYR A 642 14.53 10.17 31.10
N LYS A 643 15.66 10.33 31.83
CA LYS A 643 15.74 11.20 33.03
C LYS A 643 15.54 12.66 32.69
N HIS A 644 16.20 13.16 31.64
CA HIS A 644 16.13 14.55 31.22
C HIS A 644 14.71 14.99 30.87
N PHE A 645 13.98 14.14 30.15
CA PHE A 645 12.61 14.42 29.75
C PHE A 645 11.56 13.96 30.79
N GLY A 646 11.99 13.43 31.93
CA GLY A 646 11.08 13.05 33.03
C GLY A 646 10.18 11.83 32.71
N ILE A 647 10.61 10.98 31.79
CA ILE A 647 9.90 9.72 31.50
C ILE A 647 10.52 8.64 32.38
N THR A 648 10.14 8.63 33.66
CA THR A 648 10.74 7.78 34.68
C THR A 648 9.68 7.10 35.55
N THR A 649 10.08 6.05 36.28
CA THR A 649 9.21 5.36 37.25
C THR A 649 8.70 6.35 38.31
N GLU A 650 9.57 7.23 38.84
CA GLU A 650 9.21 8.21 39.85
C GLU A 650 8.16 9.21 39.34
N ALA A 651 8.26 9.62 38.08
CA ALA A 651 7.26 10.52 37.47
C ALA A 651 5.90 9.81 37.35
N VAL A 652 5.87 8.54 36.94
CA VAL A 652 4.64 7.73 36.88
C VAL A 652 4.02 7.56 38.28
N VAL A 653 4.83 7.26 39.29
CA VAL A 653 4.39 7.13 40.69
C VAL A 653 3.82 8.45 41.22
N ALA A 654 4.50 9.58 40.97
CA ALA A 654 4.04 10.89 41.40
C ALA A 654 2.71 11.27 40.73
N ALA A 655 2.59 11.03 39.41
CA ALA A 655 1.36 11.26 38.67
C ALA A 655 0.21 10.39 39.18
N ALA A 656 0.46 9.10 39.45
CA ALA A 656 -0.55 8.18 39.97
C ALA A 656 -1.05 8.61 41.36
N LYS A 657 -0.15 8.98 42.28
CA LYS A 657 -0.52 9.50 43.61
C LYS A 657 -1.35 10.79 43.50
N ALA A 658 -1.00 11.70 42.60
CA ALA A 658 -1.79 12.89 42.34
C ALA A 658 -3.18 12.61 41.77
N GLN A 659 -3.37 11.52 40.99
CA GLN A 659 -4.68 11.11 40.49
C GLN A 659 -5.56 10.49 41.59
N VAL A 660 -4.99 9.68 42.49
CA VAL A 660 -5.72 9.05 43.60
C VAL A 660 -6.12 10.08 44.66
N GLY A 661 -5.37 11.17 44.82
CA GLY A 661 -5.67 12.24 45.74
C GLY A 661 -6.74 13.24 45.29
N LYS A 662 -7.26 13.10 44.06
CA LYS A 662 -8.36 13.91 43.52
C LYS A 662 -9.69 13.27 43.84
#